data_722c3b3ca0a844159c838777fb16a4f4
#
_entry.id   722c3b3ca0a844159c838777fb16a4f4
#
_cell.length_a   1.000
_cell.length_b   1.000
_cell.length_c   1.000
_cell.angle_alpha   90.00
_cell.angle_beta   90.00
_cell.angle_gamma   90.00
#
_symmetry.space_group_name_H-M   'P 1'
#
loop_
_entity.id
_entity.type
_entity.pdbx_description
1 polymer ?
#
loop_
_entity_poly.entity_id
_entity_poly.type
_entity_poly.pdbx_seq_one_letter_code
_entity_poly.pdbx_strand_id
1 'polypeptide(L)'
;MIIARRHAFGITGLAGALLLLLAPSLHAQDAQVVRLVAAPADLSLRAGTEAPLRITAYDAAGNVVPDAMVRVAGPRQAIFYDAEEGVLRAFLAGDHVAVATWSGEPGTPPVTLEIPVTVDWPGVTRIEISPEPGALYTGVMLGHTATAYHADDSRRPDARPEWSSSNPSVASVDRFGNVTAHAPGQATIAAAYDGARATLDYRVTENPVASVEIDIPDETLVTGDVIHLVARARDAAGRPVEDAPITWSYTYVPHDTLEAPGAAGIIDWGRFAANHPGRYTLLAHSGNAVSRKVIEVNGRDVWQRFTVTGRGAVTSTATSDLWPWEGTDGRDYALVGTWGGDGWALVFDITDPSNIFRTDSVQVDARTINDVTVSPSARYGVLSREGASNRVNGLVILDLSNPAHPTVASEFNYELTGGVHNMFATDDYLFAVSGGQKYVIIDVRDIYNPTYVSEYRHPNARLHDLWVHDGIAYSAQGGVGIVVVDVGNGGWGGTIEEPKLINTVPLNSGHEIFPYFQESTGRVYLFAGDEFMNRAGRTWEGTDYRATLGTPGGIAQTSGGYTHIVDFTDPMNPRKVARYHLEDYGTHDIIVENDILYQAYYDGGVRIVDVSGELLGNIAEQGREIAVFKPYDPDGFTANAPFVMNVMPYKGHIFFTDFNSGLWGARLEPRTNVVF
;
A
#
# COMPACT_ATOMS: atom_id res chain seq x y z
N MET A 1 12.13 14.17 79.01
CA MET A 1 12.61 15.11 80.05
C MET A 1 12.31 16.50 79.55
N ILE A 2 11.22 17.03 80.09
CA ILE A 2 11.08 18.39 80.68
C ILE A 2 11.07 19.51 79.62
N ILE A 3 10.20 20.47 79.51
CA ILE A 3 9.03 21.00 80.30
C ILE A 3 8.29 21.98 79.36
N ALA A 4 6.98 22.05 79.62
CA ALA A 4 6.02 23.01 79.15
C ALA A 4 6.29 24.46 79.59
N ARG A 5 5.73 25.43 78.90
CA ARG A 5 4.98 26.53 79.57
C ARG A 5 3.90 27.19 78.67
N ARG A 6 2.75 27.23 79.18
CA ARG A 6 1.53 27.99 78.77
C ARG A 6 1.76 29.48 78.93
N HIS A 7 1.10 30.31 78.15
CA HIS A 7 0.35 31.49 78.65
C HIS A 7 -0.92 31.72 77.83
N ALA A 8 -2.02 31.73 78.52
CA ALA A 8 -3.31 32.11 78.02
C ALA A 8 -3.51 33.62 78.30
N PHE A 9 -4.20 34.31 77.40
CA PHE A 9 -5.07 35.45 77.69
C PHE A 9 -6.28 35.39 76.76
N GLY A 10 -7.46 35.27 77.38
CA GLY A 10 -8.74 35.40 76.73
C GLY A 10 -9.20 36.86 76.65
N ILE A 11 -10.16 37.09 75.78
CA ILE A 11 -11.33 37.96 76.04
C ILE A 11 -12.32 37.78 74.84
N THR A 12 -13.47 37.28 75.19
CA THR A 12 -14.89 37.53 74.81
C THR A 12 -15.19 38.32 73.51
N GLY A 13 -16.05 37.74 72.71
CA GLY A 13 -17.16 38.49 72.21
C GLY A 13 -17.62 38.30 70.80
N LEU A 14 -18.78 37.82 70.63
CA LEU A 14 -19.83 37.86 69.61
C LEU A 14 -19.97 36.67 68.67
N ALA A 15 -21.05 35.94 68.99
CA ALA A 15 -21.67 34.98 68.07
C ALA A 15 -22.27 35.68 66.85
N GLY A 16 -21.73 35.34 65.70
CA GLY A 16 -22.35 35.55 64.37
C GLY A 16 -22.48 34.21 63.69
N ALA A 17 -23.65 33.63 63.69
CA ALA A 17 -23.95 32.41 62.95
C ALA A 17 -23.93 32.71 61.46
N LEU A 18 -22.84 32.34 60.80
CA LEU A 18 -22.78 32.30 59.35
C LEU A 18 -23.21 30.88 58.90
N LEU A 19 -24.48 30.74 58.48
CA LEU A 19 -24.97 29.58 57.77
C LEU A 19 -24.20 29.52 56.45
N LEU A 20 -23.13 28.68 56.35
CA LEU A 20 -22.59 28.19 55.08
C LEU A 20 -23.65 27.24 54.51
N LEU A 21 -24.43 27.73 53.56
CA LEU A 21 -25.14 26.93 52.59
C LEU A 21 -24.08 26.16 51.78
N LEU A 22 -23.87 24.89 52.16
CA LEU A 22 -23.25 23.89 51.27
C LEU A 22 -24.19 23.73 50.08
N ALA A 23 -23.97 24.51 49.02
CA ALA A 23 -24.51 24.14 47.73
C ALA A 23 -23.90 22.77 47.35
N PRO A 24 -24.72 21.74 47.09
CA PRO A 24 -24.17 20.54 46.51
C PRO A 24 -23.49 20.95 45.19
N SER A 25 -22.22 20.65 45.06
CA SER A 25 -21.57 20.62 43.76
C SER A 25 -22.37 19.65 42.89
N LEU A 26 -23.22 20.19 42.05
CA LEU A 26 -23.77 19.47 40.92
C LEU A 26 -22.55 18.98 40.14
N HIS A 27 -22.19 17.71 40.33
CA HIS A 27 -21.44 17.00 39.33
C HIS A 27 -22.27 17.17 38.04
N ALA A 28 -21.73 17.83 37.05
CA ALA A 28 -22.30 17.81 35.71
C ALA A 28 -22.45 16.31 35.38
N GLN A 29 -23.70 15.81 35.38
CA GLN A 29 -23.97 14.53 34.75
C GLN A 29 -23.44 14.68 33.34
N ASP A 30 -22.50 13.83 32.94
CA ASP A 30 -22.04 13.76 31.56
C ASP A 30 -23.28 13.66 30.69
N ALA A 31 -23.53 14.70 29.88
CA ALA A 31 -24.76 14.83 29.12
C ALA A 31 -24.76 13.73 28.04
N GLN A 32 -25.57 12.69 28.27
CA GLN A 32 -25.68 11.57 27.36
C GLN A 32 -26.25 12.06 26.03
N VAL A 33 -25.50 11.85 24.92
CA VAL A 33 -25.98 12.15 23.58
C VAL A 33 -27.13 11.19 23.22
N VAL A 34 -28.23 11.75 22.74
CA VAL A 34 -29.39 10.97 22.27
C VAL A 34 -29.69 11.20 20.80
N ARG A 35 -29.09 12.23 20.18
CA ARG A 35 -29.36 12.59 18.81
C ARG A 35 -28.14 13.29 18.18
N LEU A 36 -27.84 12.92 16.93
CA LEU A 36 -26.88 13.61 16.05
C LEU A 36 -27.63 14.36 14.94
N VAL A 37 -27.07 15.48 14.51
CA VAL A 37 -27.58 16.27 13.37
C VAL A 37 -26.41 16.67 12.49
N ALA A 38 -26.53 16.42 11.18
CA ALA A 38 -25.57 16.84 10.18
C ALA A 38 -25.99 18.18 9.54
N ALA A 39 -25.03 19.01 9.22
CA ALA A 39 -25.19 20.22 8.45
C ALA A 39 -24.08 20.33 7.39
N PRO A 40 -24.40 20.14 6.09
CA PRO A 40 -25.73 19.81 5.55
C PRO A 40 -26.20 18.40 5.91
N ALA A 41 -27.51 18.11 5.71
CA ALA A 41 -28.11 16.82 6.01
C ALA A 41 -27.79 15.76 4.94
N ASP A 42 -27.48 16.20 3.74
CA ASP A 42 -27.04 15.44 2.56
C ASP A 42 -26.03 16.25 1.78
N LEU A 43 -25.21 15.59 1.00
CA LEU A 43 -24.15 16.21 0.19
C LEU A 43 -24.23 15.75 -1.26
N SER A 44 -24.04 16.71 -2.18
CA SER A 44 -23.79 16.45 -3.60
C SER A 44 -22.44 17.04 -3.98
N LEU A 45 -21.51 16.18 -4.38
CA LEU A 45 -20.11 16.55 -4.65
C LEU A 45 -19.69 16.06 -6.03
N ARG A 46 -18.57 16.55 -6.51
CA ARG A 46 -17.86 15.94 -7.64
C ARG A 46 -16.65 15.19 -7.10
N ALA A 47 -16.29 14.10 -7.76
CA ALA A 47 -15.04 13.42 -7.48
C ALA A 47 -13.87 14.42 -7.61
N GLY A 48 -12.97 14.41 -6.64
CA GLY A 48 -11.88 15.38 -6.55
C GLY A 48 -12.24 16.67 -5.81
N THR A 49 -13.43 16.81 -5.22
CA THR A 49 -13.83 18.00 -4.45
C THR A 49 -14.17 17.68 -3.00
N GLU A 50 -14.26 18.70 -2.18
CA GLU A 50 -14.62 18.60 -0.77
C GLU A 50 -15.73 19.60 -0.41
N ALA A 51 -16.45 19.34 0.67
CA ALA A 51 -17.42 20.26 1.24
C ALA A 51 -17.42 20.22 2.77
N PRO A 52 -17.71 21.34 3.44
CA PRO A 52 -17.85 21.38 4.88
C PRO A 52 -18.99 20.46 5.35
N LEU A 53 -18.72 19.66 6.39
CA LEU A 53 -19.71 18.80 7.05
C LEU A 53 -19.55 18.94 8.56
N ARG A 54 -20.57 19.47 9.21
CA ARG A 54 -20.59 19.63 10.67
C ARG A 54 -21.59 18.67 11.29
N ILE A 55 -21.14 17.93 12.29
CA ILE A 55 -22.02 17.08 13.11
C ILE A 55 -22.19 17.73 14.48
N THR A 56 -23.44 17.84 14.91
CA THR A 56 -23.79 18.38 16.24
C THR A 56 -24.52 17.32 17.04
N ALA A 57 -24.06 17.09 18.26
CA ALA A 57 -24.66 16.16 19.21
C ALA A 57 -25.56 16.88 20.19
N TYR A 58 -26.70 16.27 20.55
CA TYR A 58 -27.70 16.81 21.44
C TYR A 58 -28.05 15.82 22.56
N ASP A 59 -28.30 16.36 23.76
CA ASP A 59 -28.85 15.62 24.91
C ASP A 59 -30.38 15.45 24.79
N ALA A 60 -30.97 14.75 25.76
CA ALA A 60 -32.41 14.52 25.83
C ALA A 60 -33.24 15.81 26.07
N ALA A 61 -32.64 16.87 26.61
CA ALA A 61 -33.28 18.17 26.80
C ALA A 61 -33.17 19.06 25.54
N GLY A 62 -32.44 18.62 24.51
CA GLY A 62 -32.22 19.36 23.29
C GLY A 62 -31.06 20.35 23.36
N ASN A 63 -30.22 20.30 24.39
CA ASN A 63 -29.02 21.12 24.46
C ASN A 63 -27.87 20.49 23.63
N VAL A 64 -26.99 21.33 23.10
CA VAL A 64 -25.78 20.88 22.44
C VAL A 64 -24.80 20.29 23.45
N VAL A 65 -24.23 19.14 23.14
CA VAL A 65 -23.14 18.51 23.90
C VAL A 65 -21.84 18.85 23.18
N PRO A 66 -21.12 19.91 23.57
CA PRO A 66 -20.03 20.50 22.78
C PRO A 66 -18.82 19.58 22.64
N ASP A 67 -18.54 18.75 23.66
CA ASP A 67 -17.38 17.87 23.71
C ASP A 67 -17.72 16.42 23.28
N ALA A 68 -18.88 16.23 22.64
CA ALA A 68 -19.29 14.92 22.15
C ALA A 68 -18.39 14.45 21.00
N MET A 69 -17.81 13.31 21.20
CA MET A 69 -16.88 12.73 20.25
C MET A 69 -17.61 11.90 19.23
N VAL A 70 -17.85 12.51 18.08
CA VAL A 70 -18.53 11.87 16.97
C VAL A 70 -17.51 11.44 15.93
N ARG A 71 -17.49 10.15 15.65
CA ARG A 71 -16.73 9.58 14.52
C ARG A 71 -17.61 9.57 13.30
N VAL A 72 -17.08 10.05 12.16
CA VAL A 72 -17.74 9.92 10.86
C VAL A 72 -16.95 8.93 10.02
N ALA A 73 -17.63 7.94 9.46
CA ALA A 73 -17.04 6.91 8.61
C ALA A 73 -17.88 6.68 7.37
N GLY A 74 -17.26 6.29 6.26
CA GLY A 74 -17.91 5.94 5.00
C GLY A 74 -17.07 4.94 4.20
N PRO A 75 -17.47 4.59 2.98
CA PRO A 75 -16.65 3.78 2.08
C PRO A 75 -15.37 4.56 1.72
N ARG A 76 -14.26 4.20 2.38
CA ARG A 76 -13.00 4.96 2.37
C ARG A 76 -12.40 5.22 0.98
N GLN A 77 -12.67 4.34 0.02
CA GLN A 77 -12.26 4.52 -1.38
C GLN A 77 -13.10 5.56 -2.13
N ALA A 78 -14.27 5.91 -1.61
CA ALA A 78 -15.20 6.81 -2.27
C ALA A 78 -15.35 8.16 -1.57
N ILE A 79 -15.38 8.18 -0.24
CA ILE A 79 -15.54 9.39 0.57
C ILE A 79 -14.71 9.29 1.85
N PHE A 80 -14.20 10.44 2.31
CA PHE A 80 -13.45 10.54 3.56
C PHE A 80 -13.83 11.82 4.31
N TYR A 81 -14.08 11.71 5.60
CA TYR A 81 -14.32 12.84 6.48
C TYR A 81 -13.05 13.22 7.24
N ASP A 82 -12.56 14.42 7.00
CA ASP A 82 -11.47 15.03 7.72
C ASP A 82 -12.02 15.75 8.96
N ALA A 83 -11.74 15.19 10.13
CA ALA A 83 -12.27 15.72 11.39
C ALA A 83 -11.55 17.00 11.84
N GLU A 84 -10.31 17.24 11.43
CA GLU A 84 -9.55 18.45 11.76
C GLU A 84 -10.05 19.65 10.96
N GLU A 85 -10.29 19.46 9.68
CA GLU A 85 -10.78 20.51 8.80
C GLU A 85 -12.32 20.61 8.79
N GLY A 86 -13.01 19.57 9.27
CA GLY A 86 -14.47 19.50 9.26
C GLY A 86 -15.07 19.42 7.86
N VAL A 87 -14.35 18.75 6.92
CA VAL A 87 -14.77 18.60 5.52
C VAL A 87 -14.95 17.14 5.14
N LEU A 88 -15.86 16.87 4.21
CA LEU A 88 -16.00 15.58 3.56
C LEU A 88 -15.43 15.66 2.15
N ARG A 89 -14.47 14.78 1.85
CA ARG A 89 -13.81 14.67 0.54
C ARG A 89 -14.42 13.53 -0.26
N ALA A 90 -14.57 13.74 -1.56
CA ALA A 90 -15.15 12.79 -2.50
C ALA A 90 -14.12 12.34 -3.54
N PHE A 91 -13.98 11.02 -3.75
CA PHE A 91 -12.98 10.44 -4.65
C PHE A 91 -13.60 9.63 -5.78
N LEU A 92 -14.69 8.90 -5.53
CA LEU A 92 -15.30 7.99 -6.49
C LEU A 92 -16.78 8.34 -6.66
N ALA A 93 -17.22 8.44 -7.92
CA ALA A 93 -18.60 8.70 -8.23
C ALA A 93 -19.52 7.55 -7.81
N GLY A 94 -20.74 7.90 -7.41
CA GLY A 94 -21.78 6.99 -6.94
C GLY A 94 -22.58 7.56 -5.78
N ASP A 95 -23.57 6.81 -5.34
CA ASP A 95 -24.33 7.11 -4.13
C ASP A 95 -23.68 6.40 -2.94
N HIS A 96 -23.25 7.17 -1.97
CA HIS A 96 -22.54 6.72 -0.78
C HIS A 96 -23.29 7.16 0.49
N VAL A 97 -22.93 6.55 1.62
CA VAL A 97 -23.46 6.95 2.93
C VAL A 97 -22.28 7.17 3.87
N ALA A 98 -22.19 8.37 4.43
CA ALA A 98 -21.35 8.63 5.59
C ALA A 98 -22.15 8.37 6.87
N VAL A 99 -21.58 7.65 7.84
CA VAL A 99 -22.23 7.32 9.11
C VAL A 99 -21.51 8.04 10.23
N ALA A 100 -22.21 8.99 10.87
CA ALA A 100 -21.75 9.62 12.10
C ALA A 100 -22.16 8.74 13.28
N THR A 101 -21.21 8.45 14.18
CA THR A 101 -21.42 7.59 15.35
C THR A 101 -20.87 8.25 16.60
N TRP A 102 -21.69 8.34 17.62
CA TRP A 102 -21.27 8.63 18.98
C TRP A 102 -21.39 7.37 19.83
N SER A 103 -20.33 7.02 20.58
CA SER A 103 -20.29 5.90 21.49
C SER A 103 -20.18 6.44 22.92
N GLY A 104 -21.13 6.09 23.76
CA GLY A 104 -21.13 6.38 25.20
C GLY A 104 -20.35 5.35 26.02
N GLU A 105 -20.74 5.20 27.29
CA GLU A 105 -20.17 4.21 28.21
C GLU A 105 -20.24 2.77 27.63
N PRO A 106 -19.30 1.88 27.99
CA PRO A 106 -19.34 0.48 27.58
C PRO A 106 -20.69 -0.19 27.94
N GLY A 107 -21.35 -0.78 26.92
CA GLY A 107 -22.67 -1.40 27.07
C GLY A 107 -23.85 -0.50 26.72
N THR A 108 -23.62 0.76 26.38
CA THR A 108 -24.67 1.67 25.85
C THR A 108 -24.71 1.55 24.31
N PRO A 109 -25.91 1.38 23.70
CA PRO A 109 -25.99 1.38 22.24
C PRO A 109 -25.48 2.70 21.66
N PRO A 110 -24.70 2.67 20.55
CA PRO A 110 -24.22 3.90 19.94
C PRO A 110 -25.38 4.70 19.31
N VAL A 111 -25.24 6.01 19.29
CA VAL A 111 -26.13 6.89 18.54
C VAL A 111 -25.53 7.11 17.15
N THR A 112 -26.28 6.77 16.10
CA THR A 112 -25.82 6.86 14.72
C THR A 112 -26.69 7.79 13.89
N LEU A 113 -26.10 8.40 12.86
CA LEU A 113 -26.77 9.21 11.86
C LEU A 113 -26.19 8.86 10.48
N GLU A 114 -27.05 8.45 9.57
CA GLU A 114 -26.70 8.26 8.16
C GLU A 114 -26.81 9.59 7.41
N ILE A 115 -25.81 9.90 6.59
CA ILE A 115 -25.68 11.12 5.80
C ILE A 115 -25.51 10.70 4.36
N PRO A 116 -26.53 10.87 3.50
CA PRO A 116 -26.43 10.57 2.07
C PRO A 116 -25.38 11.47 1.39
N VAL A 117 -24.57 10.87 0.53
CA VAL A 117 -23.54 11.58 -0.26
C VAL A 117 -23.60 11.09 -1.69
N THR A 118 -24.03 11.95 -2.59
CA THR A 118 -23.99 11.69 -4.04
C THR A 118 -22.73 12.32 -4.60
N VAL A 119 -21.92 11.54 -5.30
CA VAL A 119 -20.70 11.99 -5.95
C VAL A 119 -20.82 11.79 -7.46
N ASP A 120 -20.67 12.86 -8.22
CA ASP A 120 -20.66 12.84 -9.68
C ASP A 120 -19.22 12.96 -10.21
N TRP A 121 -18.95 12.37 -11.38
CA TRP A 121 -17.73 12.69 -12.10
C TRP A 121 -17.81 14.09 -12.74
N PRO A 122 -16.67 14.82 -12.82
CA PRO A 122 -16.57 15.94 -13.76
C PRO A 122 -16.83 15.49 -15.20
N GLY A 123 -17.35 16.36 -16.06
CA GLY A 123 -17.54 16.04 -17.47
C GLY A 123 -16.21 15.80 -18.18
N VAL A 124 -16.20 14.87 -19.13
CA VAL A 124 -15.04 14.62 -19.99
C VAL A 124 -14.93 15.72 -21.04
N THR A 125 -13.75 16.31 -21.19
CA THR A 125 -13.49 17.39 -22.15
C THR A 125 -12.59 16.96 -23.30
N ARG A 126 -11.78 15.91 -23.12
CA ARG A 126 -10.80 15.45 -24.11
C ARG A 126 -10.66 13.93 -24.09
N ILE A 127 -10.46 13.36 -25.28
CA ILE A 127 -10.02 11.98 -25.47
C ILE A 127 -8.69 11.99 -26.20
N GLU A 128 -7.81 11.08 -25.82
CA GLU A 128 -6.54 10.82 -26.48
C GLU A 128 -6.52 9.37 -26.96
N ILE A 129 -6.19 9.17 -28.24
CA ILE A 129 -6.05 7.83 -28.82
C ILE A 129 -4.57 7.55 -28.99
N SER A 130 -4.11 6.44 -28.43
CA SER A 130 -2.74 5.94 -28.55
C SER A 130 -2.75 4.61 -29.31
N PRO A 131 -2.30 4.59 -30.59
CA PRO A 131 -2.17 3.35 -31.36
C PRO A 131 -0.92 2.58 -30.96
N GLU A 132 -0.94 1.25 -31.15
CA GLU A 132 0.30 0.46 -31.19
C GLU A 132 1.18 0.91 -32.37
N PRO A 133 2.52 0.80 -32.28
CA PRO A 133 3.42 1.16 -33.35
C PRO A 133 3.23 0.27 -34.58
N GLY A 134 3.27 0.86 -35.77
CA GLY A 134 3.29 0.14 -37.05
C GLY A 134 2.38 0.75 -38.10
N ALA A 135 2.52 0.30 -39.35
CA ALA A 135 1.66 0.68 -40.44
C ALA A 135 0.43 -0.21 -40.55
N LEU A 136 -0.71 0.35 -40.93
CA LEU A 136 -1.92 -0.43 -41.14
C LEU A 136 -1.98 -1.02 -42.54
N TYR A 137 -1.45 -2.24 -42.70
CA TYR A 137 -1.46 -3.01 -43.94
C TYR A 137 -2.69 -3.93 -44.01
N THR A 138 -3.13 -4.28 -45.21
CA THR A 138 -4.20 -5.26 -45.42
C THR A 138 -3.91 -6.57 -44.69
N GLY A 139 -4.90 -7.04 -43.92
CA GLY A 139 -4.79 -8.28 -43.13
C GLY A 139 -4.06 -8.12 -41.78
N VAL A 140 -3.72 -6.90 -41.39
CA VAL A 140 -3.09 -6.59 -40.10
C VAL A 140 -4.11 -6.01 -39.13
N MET A 141 -3.90 -6.28 -37.86
CA MET A 141 -4.64 -5.67 -36.75
C MET A 141 -3.67 -4.86 -35.89
N LEU A 142 -4.07 -3.64 -35.49
CA LEU A 142 -3.38 -2.78 -34.54
C LEU A 142 -4.28 -2.48 -33.34
N GLY A 143 -3.76 -2.64 -32.13
CA GLY A 143 -4.40 -2.22 -30.89
C GLY A 143 -4.39 -0.70 -30.74
N HIS A 144 -5.46 -0.16 -30.16
CA HIS A 144 -5.56 1.25 -29.79
C HIS A 144 -6.12 1.36 -28.39
N THR A 145 -5.59 2.30 -27.63
CA THR A 145 -6.17 2.71 -26.35
C THR A 145 -6.77 4.08 -26.48
N ALA A 146 -7.86 4.35 -25.76
CA ALA A 146 -8.44 5.69 -25.68
C ALA A 146 -8.57 6.09 -24.20
N THR A 147 -7.95 7.19 -23.84
CA THR A 147 -7.98 7.75 -22.49
C THR A 147 -8.83 9.01 -22.50
N ALA A 148 -9.82 9.07 -21.60
CA ALA A 148 -10.67 10.24 -21.42
C ALA A 148 -10.14 11.11 -20.26
N TYR A 149 -10.19 12.44 -20.45
CA TYR A 149 -9.69 13.42 -19.50
C TYR A 149 -10.75 14.47 -19.16
N HIS A 150 -10.73 14.90 -17.91
CA HIS A 150 -11.47 16.05 -17.43
C HIS A 150 -10.77 17.38 -17.79
N ALA A 151 -11.38 18.51 -17.46
CA ALA A 151 -10.84 19.84 -17.79
C ALA A 151 -9.54 20.19 -17.04
N ASP A 152 -9.26 19.52 -15.93
CA ASP A 152 -8.05 19.65 -15.12
C ASP A 152 -6.95 18.62 -15.49
N ASP A 153 -7.09 17.95 -16.65
CA ASP A 153 -6.24 16.88 -17.15
C ASP A 153 -6.22 15.60 -16.28
N SER A 154 -7.06 15.50 -15.26
CA SER A 154 -7.26 14.24 -14.55
C SER A 154 -7.95 13.21 -15.45
N ARG A 155 -7.60 11.93 -15.28
CA ARG A 155 -8.17 10.84 -16.08
C ARG A 155 -9.55 10.44 -15.56
N ARG A 156 -10.45 10.06 -16.48
CA ARG A 156 -11.71 9.40 -16.18
C ARG A 156 -11.49 7.87 -16.14
N PRO A 157 -11.32 7.26 -14.95
CA PRO A 157 -10.83 5.88 -14.84
C PRO A 157 -11.83 4.81 -15.30
N ASP A 158 -13.14 5.10 -15.25
CA ASP A 158 -14.22 4.20 -15.65
C ASP A 158 -14.72 4.45 -17.08
N ALA A 159 -14.09 5.36 -17.84
CA ALA A 159 -14.47 5.63 -19.21
C ALA A 159 -14.41 4.37 -20.08
N ARG A 160 -15.45 4.21 -20.91
CA ARG A 160 -15.54 3.15 -21.93
C ARG A 160 -15.87 3.82 -23.26
N PRO A 161 -14.87 4.40 -23.97
CA PRO A 161 -15.10 5.09 -25.22
C PRO A 161 -15.73 4.17 -26.27
N GLU A 162 -16.69 4.71 -27.01
CA GLU A 162 -17.30 4.05 -28.15
C GLU A 162 -16.42 4.24 -29.38
N TRP A 163 -16.07 3.12 -30.03
CA TRP A 163 -15.24 3.13 -31.23
C TRP A 163 -16.07 3.07 -32.50
N SER A 164 -15.61 3.77 -33.53
CA SER A 164 -16.23 3.74 -34.84
C SER A 164 -15.23 3.94 -35.97
N SER A 165 -15.56 3.43 -37.16
CA SER A 165 -14.80 3.63 -38.39
C SER A 165 -15.66 4.35 -39.42
N SER A 166 -15.08 5.31 -40.15
CA SER A 166 -15.75 5.97 -41.27
C SER A 166 -15.93 5.07 -42.49
N ASN A 167 -15.10 4.01 -42.60
CA ASN A 167 -15.15 3.06 -43.69
C ASN A 167 -14.77 1.64 -43.21
N PRO A 168 -15.73 0.89 -42.63
CA PRO A 168 -15.44 -0.44 -42.08
C PRO A 168 -15.00 -1.47 -43.12
N SER A 169 -15.26 -1.25 -44.43
CA SER A 169 -14.79 -2.13 -45.50
C SER A 169 -13.29 -1.97 -45.79
N VAL A 170 -12.71 -0.83 -45.44
CA VAL A 170 -11.26 -0.57 -45.50
C VAL A 170 -10.59 -0.94 -44.18
N ALA A 171 -11.11 -0.42 -43.07
CA ALA A 171 -10.64 -0.76 -41.74
C ALA A 171 -11.81 -0.75 -40.75
N SER A 172 -12.06 -1.85 -40.07
CA SER A 172 -13.04 -1.94 -38.98
C SER A 172 -12.35 -1.77 -37.62
N VAL A 173 -13.12 -1.37 -36.62
CA VAL A 173 -12.68 -1.29 -35.23
C VAL A 173 -13.67 -2.02 -34.32
N ASP A 174 -13.17 -2.80 -33.38
CA ASP A 174 -13.99 -3.46 -32.37
C ASP A 174 -14.20 -2.57 -31.12
N ARG A 175 -15.00 -3.05 -30.17
CA ARG A 175 -15.29 -2.34 -28.91
C ARG A 175 -14.09 -2.16 -28.00
N PHE A 176 -12.98 -2.87 -28.24
CA PHE A 176 -11.77 -2.81 -27.46
C PHE A 176 -10.70 -1.89 -28.08
N GLY A 177 -10.97 -1.31 -29.26
CA GLY A 177 -10.04 -0.46 -29.98
C GLY A 177 -9.12 -1.22 -30.94
N ASN A 178 -9.34 -2.51 -31.20
CA ASN A 178 -8.56 -3.25 -32.19
C ASN A 178 -9.03 -2.87 -33.59
N VAL A 179 -8.14 -2.27 -34.38
CA VAL A 179 -8.38 -1.86 -35.76
C VAL A 179 -7.87 -2.91 -36.71
N THR A 180 -8.75 -3.52 -37.49
CA THR A 180 -8.42 -4.53 -38.50
C THR A 180 -8.54 -3.96 -39.92
N ALA A 181 -7.47 -4.03 -40.70
CA ALA A 181 -7.43 -3.60 -42.09
C ALA A 181 -7.89 -4.71 -43.05
N HIS A 182 -8.83 -4.40 -43.93
CA HIS A 182 -9.43 -5.36 -44.87
C HIS A 182 -9.05 -5.12 -46.31
N ALA A 183 -8.99 -3.86 -46.75
CA ALA A 183 -8.70 -3.50 -48.13
C ALA A 183 -7.93 -2.17 -48.20
N PRO A 184 -7.15 -1.92 -49.27
CA PRO A 184 -6.51 -0.64 -49.51
C PRO A 184 -7.52 0.50 -49.57
N GLY A 185 -7.19 1.64 -48.98
CA GLY A 185 -8.09 2.81 -48.94
C GLY A 185 -7.81 3.74 -47.77
N GLN A 186 -8.76 4.59 -47.48
CA GLN A 186 -8.72 5.53 -46.35
C GLN A 186 -9.87 5.21 -45.37
N ALA A 187 -9.56 5.28 -44.08
CA ALA A 187 -10.54 5.18 -43.01
C ALA A 187 -10.13 6.08 -41.85
N THR A 188 -11.10 6.75 -41.22
CA THR A 188 -10.91 7.50 -39.97
C THR A 188 -11.47 6.65 -38.83
N ILE A 189 -10.64 6.34 -37.86
CA ILE A 189 -11.05 5.66 -36.63
C ILE A 189 -11.32 6.72 -35.57
N ALA A 190 -12.42 6.58 -34.86
CA ALA A 190 -12.84 7.53 -33.84
C ALA A 190 -13.16 6.83 -32.53
N ALA A 191 -12.83 7.49 -31.41
CA ALA A 191 -13.26 7.16 -30.06
C ALA A 191 -14.09 8.33 -29.51
N ALA A 192 -15.24 8.04 -28.89
CA ALA A 192 -16.15 9.04 -28.34
C ALA A 192 -16.64 8.63 -26.94
N TYR A 193 -16.71 9.58 -26.01
CA TYR A 193 -17.24 9.38 -24.67
C TYR A 193 -17.69 10.72 -24.09
N ASP A 194 -18.88 10.76 -23.46
CA ASP A 194 -19.43 11.94 -22.76
C ASP A 194 -19.40 13.23 -23.59
N GLY A 195 -19.65 13.13 -24.90
CA GLY A 195 -19.62 14.26 -25.85
C GLY A 195 -18.24 14.64 -26.37
N ALA A 196 -17.15 14.18 -25.77
CA ALA A 196 -15.80 14.35 -26.29
C ALA A 196 -15.50 13.30 -27.38
N ARG A 197 -14.66 13.65 -28.35
CA ARG A 197 -14.30 12.79 -29.47
C ARG A 197 -12.85 13.02 -29.90
N ALA A 198 -12.16 11.91 -30.24
CA ALA A 198 -10.87 11.94 -30.90
C ALA A 198 -10.90 11.10 -32.18
N THR A 199 -10.02 11.38 -33.14
CA THR A 199 -9.93 10.67 -34.42
C THR A 199 -8.48 10.44 -34.83
N LEU A 200 -8.25 9.30 -35.51
CA LEU A 200 -7.02 8.98 -36.22
C LEU A 200 -7.34 8.61 -37.67
N ASP A 201 -6.61 9.19 -38.62
CA ASP A 201 -6.73 8.91 -40.03
C ASP A 201 -5.73 7.85 -40.46
N TYR A 202 -6.24 6.82 -41.13
CA TYR A 202 -5.44 5.73 -41.67
C TYR A 202 -5.50 5.66 -43.19
N ARG A 203 -4.35 5.39 -43.79
CA ARG A 203 -4.22 4.95 -45.16
C ARG A 203 -3.80 3.49 -45.15
N VAL A 204 -4.70 2.59 -45.46
CA VAL A 204 -4.44 1.18 -45.62
C VAL A 204 -3.81 0.94 -47.00
N THR A 205 -2.72 0.19 -47.05
CA THR A 205 -2.06 -0.24 -48.29
C THR A 205 -1.95 -1.77 -48.33
N GLU A 206 -1.66 -2.34 -49.49
CA GLU A 206 -1.36 -3.76 -49.58
C GLU A 206 -0.20 -4.12 -48.65
N ASN A 207 -0.29 -5.29 -47.99
CA ASN A 207 0.77 -5.76 -47.12
C ASN A 207 2.00 -6.18 -47.92
N PRO A 208 3.15 -5.50 -47.81
CA PRO A 208 4.34 -5.84 -48.53
C PRO A 208 5.09 -7.04 -47.94
N VAL A 209 4.73 -7.50 -46.72
CA VAL A 209 5.46 -8.54 -46.00
C VAL A 209 5.27 -9.89 -46.66
N ALA A 210 6.38 -10.49 -47.10
CA ALA A 210 6.44 -11.83 -47.67
C ALA A 210 6.97 -12.88 -46.68
N SER A 211 7.80 -12.45 -45.71
CA SER A 211 8.36 -13.34 -44.69
C SER A 211 8.60 -12.59 -43.37
N VAL A 212 8.54 -13.32 -42.27
CA VAL A 212 8.93 -12.89 -40.92
C VAL A 212 10.03 -13.81 -40.42
N GLU A 213 11.06 -13.28 -39.81
CA GLU A 213 12.18 -14.01 -39.21
C GLU A 213 12.26 -13.68 -37.73
N ILE A 214 12.21 -14.70 -36.87
CA ILE A 214 12.33 -14.56 -35.42
C ILE A 214 13.81 -14.56 -35.03
N ASP A 215 14.24 -13.55 -34.28
CA ASP A 215 15.61 -13.36 -33.78
C ASP A 215 15.61 -13.48 -32.25
N ILE A 216 15.51 -14.73 -31.77
CA ILE A 216 15.55 -15.07 -30.35
C ILE A 216 16.67 -16.09 -30.14
N PRO A 217 17.64 -15.85 -29.22
CA PRO A 217 18.72 -16.78 -28.92
C PRO A 217 18.23 -18.16 -28.49
N ASP A 218 19.09 -19.18 -28.74
CA ASP A 218 18.88 -20.52 -28.18
C ASP A 218 19.54 -20.58 -26.81
N GLU A 219 18.74 -20.41 -25.76
CA GLU A 219 19.16 -20.43 -24.35
C GLU A 219 18.36 -21.45 -23.56
N THR A 220 18.97 -21.95 -22.47
CA THR A 220 18.22 -22.74 -21.49
C THR A 220 17.47 -21.78 -20.58
N LEU A 221 16.15 -21.88 -20.61
CA LEU A 221 15.23 -21.00 -19.88
C LEU A 221 14.63 -21.72 -18.69
N VAL A 222 14.33 -20.97 -17.66
CA VAL A 222 13.49 -21.41 -16.54
C VAL A 222 12.23 -20.55 -16.46
N THR A 223 11.22 -21.04 -15.79
CA THR A 223 9.97 -20.31 -15.58
C THR A 223 10.25 -18.92 -14.97
N GLY A 224 9.58 -17.90 -15.49
CA GLY A 224 9.77 -16.51 -15.10
C GLY A 224 10.94 -15.78 -15.75
N ASP A 225 11.78 -16.44 -16.55
CA ASP A 225 12.76 -15.73 -17.37
C ASP A 225 12.04 -14.93 -18.45
N VAL A 226 12.44 -13.67 -18.63
CA VAL A 226 11.82 -12.76 -19.59
C VAL A 226 12.61 -12.76 -20.88
N ILE A 227 11.93 -13.11 -21.98
CA ILE A 227 12.48 -13.08 -23.34
C ILE A 227 11.96 -11.85 -24.05
N HIS A 228 12.86 -11.06 -24.66
CA HIS A 228 12.48 -10.01 -25.56
C HIS A 228 12.14 -10.59 -26.93
N LEU A 229 10.91 -10.37 -27.40
CA LEU A 229 10.39 -10.90 -28.64
C LEU A 229 10.83 -10.01 -29.81
N VAL A 230 11.82 -10.47 -30.56
CA VAL A 230 12.37 -9.75 -31.70
C VAL A 230 12.10 -10.53 -32.99
N ALA A 231 11.50 -9.87 -33.98
CA ALA A 231 11.33 -10.42 -35.31
C ALA A 231 11.48 -9.33 -36.37
N ARG A 232 11.86 -9.75 -37.58
CA ARG A 232 12.09 -8.86 -38.72
C ARG A 232 11.20 -9.28 -39.89
N ALA A 233 10.45 -8.32 -40.41
CA ALA A 233 9.65 -8.52 -41.62
C ALA A 233 10.45 -8.16 -42.89
N ARG A 234 10.25 -8.94 -43.98
CA ARG A 234 10.85 -8.69 -45.26
C ARG A 234 9.83 -8.78 -46.40
N ASP A 235 10.02 -7.96 -47.41
CA ASP A 235 9.23 -8.04 -48.65
C ASP A 235 9.70 -9.20 -49.58
N ALA A 236 9.03 -9.38 -50.71
CA ALA A 236 9.35 -10.42 -51.68
C ALA A 236 10.73 -10.27 -52.33
N ALA A 237 11.37 -9.10 -52.27
CA ALA A 237 12.72 -8.84 -52.71
C ALA A 237 13.76 -9.03 -51.59
N GLY A 238 13.35 -9.44 -50.41
CA GLY A 238 14.20 -9.61 -49.22
C GLY A 238 14.56 -8.32 -48.51
N ARG A 239 13.96 -7.18 -48.85
CA ARG A 239 14.21 -5.88 -48.21
C ARG A 239 13.44 -5.79 -46.90
N PRO A 240 14.00 -5.15 -45.85
CA PRO A 240 13.30 -4.96 -44.61
C PRO A 240 12.00 -4.11 -44.79
N VAL A 241 10.96 -4.46 -44.03
CA VAL A 241 9.75 -3.67 -43.89
C VAL A 241 9.71 -3.22 -42.43
N GLU A 242 10.34 -2.07 -42.16
CA GLU A 242 10.64 -1.60 -40.80
C GLU A 242 9.40 -1.25 -39.95
N ASP A 243 8.31 -0.83 -40.60
CA ASP A 243 7.06 -0.44 -40.00
C ASP A 243 5.99 -1.53 -40.02
N ALA A 244 6.38 -2.77 -40.39
CA ALA A 244 5.45 -3.89 -40.36
C ALA A 244 5.06 -4.25 -38.92
N PRO A 245 3.77 -4.20 -38.58
CA PRO A 245 3.31 -4.68 -37.26
C PRO A 245 3.51 -6.19 -37.19
N ILE A 246 4.12 -6.64 -36.11
CA ILE A 246 4.31 -8.06 -35.82
C ILE A 246 3.51 -8.42 -34.60
N THR A 247 2.54 -9.30 -34.76
CA THR A 247 1.72 -9.83 -33.67
C THR A 247 2.35 -11.13 -33.17
N TRP A 248 2.47 -11.24 -31.86
CA TRP A 248 3.02 -12.42 -31.20
C TRP A 248 1.92 -13.25 -30.53
N SER A 249 2.10 -14.56 -30.61
CA SER A 249 1.29 -15.53 -29.87
C SER A 249 2.15 -16.75 -29.53
N TYR A 250 1.63 -17.66 -28.70
CA TYR A 250 2.32 -18.91 -28.40
C TYR A 250 1.36 -20.08 -28.32
N THR A 251 1.92 -21.29 -28.51
CA THR A 251 1.28 -22.55 -28.12
C THR A 251 2.15 -23.25 -27.06
N TYR A 252 1.54 -24.08 -26.25
CA TYR A 252 2.18 -24.71 -25.09
C TYR A 252 1.90 -26.20 -25.02
N VAL A 253 2.94 -26.97 -24.70
CA VAL A 253 2.86 -28.41 -24.38
C VAL A 253 3.57 -28.59 -23.02
N PRO A 254 2.86 -28.98 -21.96
CA PRO A 254 3.45 -29.16 -20.64
C PRO A 254 4.43 -30.34 -20.61
N HIS A 255 5.45 -30.28 -19.74
CA HIS A 255 6.29 -31.43 -19.43
C HIS A 255 5.51 -32.47 -18.63
N ASP A 256 4.64 -32.02 -17.71
CA ASP A 256 3.71 -32.86 -16.96
C ASP A 256 2.29 -32.67 -17.49
N THR A 257 1.64 -33.77 -17.83
CA THR A 257 0.26 -33.80 -18.35
C THR A 257 -0.78 -34.12 -17.27
N LEU A 258 -0.37 -34.30 -16.02
CA LEU A 258 -1.28 -34.58 -14.90
C LEU A 258 -1.92 -33.30 -14.35
N GLU A 259 -1.29 -32.15 -14.56
CA GLU A 259 -1.83 -30.85 -14.18
C GLU A 259 -2.49 -30.16 -15.38
N ALA A 260 -3.66 -29.56 -15.15
CA ALA A 260 -4.27 -28.65 -16.11
C ALA A 260 -3.77 -27.24 -15.80
N PRO A 261 -2.78 -26.72 -16.54
CA PRO A 261 -2.23 -25.41 -16.25
C PRO A 261 -3.28 -24.31 -16.53
N GLY A 262 -3.22 -23.23 -15.76
CA GLY A 262 -3.89 -21.97 -16.05
C GLY A 262 -3.25 -21.29 -17.29
N ALA A 263 -3.05 -20.00 -17.26
CA ALA A 263 -2.29 -19.29 -18.30
C ALA A 263 -0.83 -19.73 -18.26
N ALA A 264 -0.39 -20.49 -19.26
CA ALA A 264 0.94 -21.10 -19.30
C ALA A 264 2.09 -20.07 -19.37
N GLY A 265 1.78 -18.85 -19.82
CA GLY A 265 2.75 -17.75 -19.93
C GLY A 265 2.04 -16.44 -20.26
N ILE A 266 2.81 -15.38 -20.37
CA ILE A 266 2.33 -14.04 -20.70
C ILE A 266 3.15 -13.45 -21.85
N ILE A 267 2.48 -12.75 -22.76
CA ILE A 267 3.09 -11.83 -23.73
C ILE A 267 2.61 -10.42 -23.38
N ASP A 268 3.54 -9.52 -23.12
CA ASP A 268 3.25 -8.12 -22.84
C ASP A 268 4.38 -7.21 -23.33
N TRP A 269 4.04 -6.17 -24.09
CA TRP A 269 4.98 -5.18 -24.64
C TRP A 269 6.22 -5.78 -25.32
N GLY A 270 6.02 -6.79 -26.19
CA GLY A 270 7.11 -7.45 -26.90
C GLY A 270 8.01 -8.32 -26.02
N ARG A 271 7.54 -8.73 -24.85
CA ARG A 271 8.23 -9.64 -23.93
C ARG A 271 7.37 -10.88 -23.69
N PHE A 272 8.02 -11.98 -23.39
CA PHE A 272 7.38 -13.24 -23.02
C PHE A 272 7.99 -13.77 -21.73
N ALA A 273 7.17 -14.30 -20.84
CA ALA A 273 7.59 -15.11 -19.70
C ALA A 273 6.69 -16.34 -19.57
N ALA A 274 7.31 -17.50 -19.30
CA ALA A 274 6.59 -18.75 -19.05
C ALA A 274 6.28 -18.89 -17.56
N ASN A 275 5.04 -19.30 -17.22
CA ASN A 275 4.63 -19.62 -15.86
C ASN A 275 4.89 -21.09 -15.51
N HIS A 276 4.84 -21.99 -16.49
CA HIS A 276 4.94 -23.43 -16.29
C HIS A 276 6.06 -24.05 -17.13
N PRO A 277 6.73 -25.12 -16.65
CA PRO A 277 7.74 -25.82 -17.44
C PRO A 277 7.09 -26.56 -18.59
N GLY A 278 7.73 -26.51 -19.77
CA GLY A 278 7.24 -27.15 -20.98
C GLY A 278 7.85 -26.61 -22.26
N ARG A 279 7.31 -27.10 -23.36
CA ARG A 279 7.68 -26.68 -24.70
C ARG A 279 6.74 -25.59 -25.18
N TYR A 280 7.28 -24.43 -25.49
CA TYR A 280 6.56 -23.31 -26.08
C TYR A 280 6.94 -23.16 -27.56
N THR A 281 5.94 -22.90 -28.40
CA THR A 281 6.17 -22.47 -29.78
C THR A 281 5.71 -21.03 -29.86
N LEU A 282 6.66 -20.11 -29.94
CA LEU A 282 6.41 -18.70 -30.17
C LEU A 282 6.12 -18.50 -31.68
N LEU A 283 5.09 -17.72 -31.98
CA LEU A 283 4.66 -17.40 -33.33
C LEU A 283 4.69 -15.89 -33.52
N ALA A 284 5.39 -15.45 -34.57
CA ALA A 284 5.39 -14.07 -35.03
C ALA A 284 4.68 -13.99 -36.37
N HIS A 285 3.69 -13.11 -36.50
CA HIS A 285 2.96 -12.95 -37.76
C HIS A 285 2.79 -11.48 -38.15
N SER A 286 2.83 -11.25 -39.48
CA SER A 286 2.43 -9.98 -40.07
C SER A 286 1.57 -10.29 -41.30
N GLY A 287 0.27 -10.07 -41.20
CA GLY A 287 -0.69 -10.55 -42.19
C GLY A 287 -0.65 -12.07 -42.34
N ASN A 288 -0.37 -12.56 -43.54
CA ASN A 288 -0.27 -13.99 -43.82
C ASN A 288 1.12 -14.60 -43.61
N ALA A 289 2.16 -13.79 -43.41
CA ALA A 289 3.51 -14.26 -43.12
C ALA A 289 3.63 -14.68 -41.66
N VAL A 290 4.12 -15.92 -41.43
CA VAL A 290 4.24 -16.50 -40.07
C VAL A 290 5.61 -17.14 -39.94
N SER A 291 6.24 -16.88 -38.78
CA SER A 291 7.46 -17.58 -38.35
C SER A 291 7.23 -18.24 -36.99
N ARG A 292 8.03 -19.28 -36.71
CA ARG A 292 7.91 -20.08 -35.47
C ARG A 292 9.28 -20.28 -34.83
N LYS A 293 9.32 -20.17 -33.50
CA LYS A 293 10.49 -20.53 -32.70
C LYS A 293 10.03 -21.44 -31.56
N VAL A 294 10.64 -22.62 -31.47
CA VAL A 294 10.41 -23.54 -30.34
C VAL A 294 11.44 -23.23 -29.26
N ILE A 295 10.97 -23.11 -28.03
CA ILE A 295 11.81 -22.97 -26.83
C ILE A 295 11.40 -24.01 -25.81
N GLU A 296 12.36 -24.50 -25.02
CA GLU A 296 12.15 -25.38 -23.89
C GLU A 296 12.35 -24.58 -22.60
N VAL A 297 11.41 -24.67 -21.70
CA VAL A 297 11.43 -23.96 -20.40
C VAL A 297 11.38 -24.99 -19.28
N ASN A 298 12.39 -24.97 -18.42
CA ASN A 298 12.45 -25.82 -17.22
C ASN A 298 11.77 -25.13 -16.05
N GLY A 299 11.43 -25.89 -15.01
CA GLY A 299 10.97 -25.32 -13.74
C GLY A 299 12.09 -24.57 -13.04
N ARG A 300 11.78 -23.39 -12.49
CA ARG A 300 12.69 -22.66 -11.62
C ARG A 300 12.82 -23.43 -10.29
N ASP A 301 14.03 -23.63 -9.85
CA ASP A 301 14.35 -24.32 -8.60
C ASP A 301 15.11 -23.36 -7.67
N VAL A 302 14.38 -22.62 -6.84
CA VAL A 302 14.93 -21.67 -5.88
C VAL A 302 14.61 -22.01 -4.43
N TRP A 303 13.81 -23.04 -4.19
CA TRP A 303 13.33 -23.39 -2.86
C TRP A 303 14.46 -23.64 -1.87
N GLN A 304 14.35 -23.05 -0.68
CA GLN A 304 15.24 -23.24 0.46
C GLN A 304 14.42 -23.53 1.72
N ARG A 305 15.05 -24.25 2.65
CA ARG A 305 14.43 -24.51 3.93
C ARG A 305 14.47 -23.26 4.80
N PHE A 306 13.31 -22.85 5.30
CA PHE A 306 13.17 -21.81 6.31
C PHE A 306 13.29 -22.44 7.71
N THR A 307 14.24 -21.98 8.52
CA THR A 307 14.49 -22.51 9.86
C THR A 307 14.34 -21.40 10.90
N VAL A 308 13.38 -21.56 11.79
CA VAL A 308 13.23 -20.68 12.95
C VAL A 308 14.43 -20.85 13.87
N THR A 309 15.08 -19.74 14.23
CA THR A 309 16.25 -19.71 15.13
C THR A 309 15.86 -19.40 16.55
N GLY A 310 14.91 -18.48 16.75
CA GLY A 310 14.45 -18.09 18.08
C GLY A 310 13.16 -17.30 18.05
N ARG A 311 12.73 -16.89 19.22
CA ARG A 311 11.46 -16.18 19.40
C ARG A 311 11.48 -15.26 20.62
N GLY A 312 11.00 -14.03 20.45
CA GLY A 312 10.62 -13.10 21.51
C GLY A 312 9.10 -13.09 21.67
N ALA A 313 8.56 -14.04 22.46
CA ALA A 313 7.13 -14.27 22.56
C ALA A 313 6.38 -13.06 23.16
N VAL A 314 5.29 -12.64 22.50
CA VAL A 314 4.32 -11.66 22.99
C VAL A 314 2.93 -12.20 22.70
N THR A 315 2.21 -12.57 23.75
CA THR A 315 0.90 -13.22 23.65
C THR A 315 -0.18 -12.55 24.49
N SER A 316 0.18 -11.50 25.23
CA SER A 316 -0.77 -10.72 26.05
C SER A 316 -1.40 -9.55 25.28
N THR A 317 -0.83 -9.17 24.15
CA THR A 317 -1.31 -8.12 23.26
C THR A 317 -0.88 -8.43 21.84
N ALA A 318 -1.51 -7.78 20.86
CA ALA A 318 -1.07 -7.88 19.48
C ALA A 318 0.22 -7.06 19.26
N THR A 319 1.15 -7.59 18.46
CA THR A 319 2.32 -6.85 17.96
C THR A 319 2.04 -6.25 16.60
N SER A 320 2.69 -5.15 16.30
CA SER A 320 2.61 -4.46 15.01
C SER A 320 3.93 -4.57 14.26
N ASP A 321 4.52 -3.46 13.92
CA ASP A 321 5.75 -3.34 13.16
C ASP A 321 7.00 -3.68 13.97
N LEU A 322 8.14 -3.86 13.29
CA LEU A 322 9.46 -4.06 13.87
C LEU A 322 10.55 -3.29 13.13
N TRP A 323 11.61 -2.91 13.87
CA TRP A 323 12.84 -2.39 13.26
C TRP A 323 14.07 -2.94 13.96
N PRO A 324 14.92 -3.76 13.28
CA PRO A 324 16.18 -4.25 13.83
C PRO A 324 17.29 -3.21 13.64
N TRP A 325 18.21 -3.10 14.60
CA TRP A 325 19.39 -2.23 14.49
C TRP A 325 20.59 -2.72 15.28
N GLU A 326 21.79 -2.25 14.91
CA GLU A 326 23.00 -2.41 15.70
C GLU A 326 23.11 -1.25 16.70
N GLY A 327 23.18 -1.59 17.98
CA GLY A 327 23.35 -0.62 19.04
C GLY A 327 24.78 -0.07 19.11
N THR A 328 24.95 1.09 19.77
CA THR A 328 26.26 1.73 20.01
C THR A 328 27.19 0.88 20.85
N ASP A 329 26.70 -0.12 21.55
CA ASP A 329 27.44 -1.13 22.31
C ASP A 329 27.87 -2.36 21.48
N GLY A 330 27.55 -2.38 20.17
CA GLY A 330 27.89 -3.45 19.25
C GLY A 330 27.00 -4.70 19.37
N ARG A 331 25.90 -4.60 20.10
CA ARG A 331 24.85 -5.64 20.16
C ARG A 331 23.74 -5.31 19.18
N ASP A 332 22.96 -6.32 18.83
CA ASP A 332 21.85 -6.18 17.92
C ASP A 332 20.51 -6.18 18.68
N TYR A 333 19.64 -5.26 18.31
CA TYR A 333 18.35 -5.06 18.95
C TYR A 333 17.21 -5.03 17.93
N ALA A 334 15.97 -5.22 18.39
CA ALA A 334 14.76 -4.99 17.63
C ALA A 334 13.77 -4.17 18.45
N LEU A 335 13.27 -3.09 17.88
CA LEU A 335 12.14 -2.32 18.39
C LEU A 335 10.86 -2.90 17.80
N VAL A 336 9.86 -3.16 18.64
CA VAL A 336 8.58 -3.78 18.24
C VAL A 336 7.42 -2.96 18.78
N GLY A 337 6.52 -2.54 17.91
CA GLY A 337 5.28 -1.87 18.28
C GLY A 337 4.18 -2.83 18.78
N THR A 338 3.12 -2.26 19.36
CA THR A 338 1.93 -3.02 19.77
C THR A 338 0.65 -2.40 19.25
N TRP A 339 -0.28 -3.25 18.87
CA TRP A 339 -1.58 -2.84 18.33
C TRP A 339 -2.70 -3.07 19.35
N GLY A 340 -3.32 -1.99 19.84
CA GLY A 340 -4.30 -2.07 20.93
C GLY A 340 -3.69 -2.44 22.29
N GLY A 341 -2.37 -2.26 22.47
CA GLY A 341 -1.60 -2.67 23.64
C GLY A 341 -1.30 -1.55 24.65
N ASP A 342 -2.15 -0.57 24.77
CA ASP A 342 -1.99 0.54 25.72
C ASP A 342 -0.67 1.30 25.58
N GLY A 343 -0.17 1.45 24.34
CA GLY A 343 1.00 2.26 24.01
C GLY A 343 2.34 1.67 24.44
N TRP A 344 2.47 0.35 24.53
CA TRP A 344 3.75 -0.30 24.78
C TRP A 344 4.53 -0.51 23.47
N ALA A 345 5.79 -0.06 23.46
CA ALA A 345 6.82 -0.51 22.54
C ALA A 345 7.79 -1.43 23.28
N LEU A 346 8.26 -2.48 22.63
CA LEU A 346 9.08 -3.52 23.22
C LEU A 346 10.46 -3.50 22.59
N VAL A 347 11.50 -3.65 23.41
CA VAL A 347 12.90 -3.71 22.98
C VAL A 347 13.42 -5.11 23.24
N PHE A 348 13.92 -5.76 22.18
CA PHE A 348 14.49 -7.09 22.26
C PHE A 348 15.98 -7.06 21.93
N ASP A 349 16.79 -7.81 22.66
CA ASP A 349 18.12 -8.19 22.26
C ASP A 349 18.02 -9.36 21.30
N ILE A 350 18.55 -9.19 20.10
CA ILE A 350 18.56 -10.19 19.01
C ILE A 350 19.99 -10.58 18.62
N THR A 351 21.00 -10.19 19.40
CA THR A 351 22.43 -10.46 19.15
C THR A 351 22.70 -11.94 18.95
N ASP A 352 22.04 -12.78 19.75
CA ASP A 352 21.96 -14.23 19.52
C ASP A 352 20.54 -14.58 19.05
N PRO A 353 20.33 -14.78 17.75
CA PRO A 353 19.00 -15.10 17.22
C PRO A 353 18.40 -16.41 17.75
N SER A 354 19.19 -17.25 18.43
CA SER A 354 18.69 -18.45 19.12
C SER A 354 18.20 -18.16 20.55
N ASN A 355 18.49 -16.98 21.08
CA ASN A 355 18.15 -16.59 22.44
C ASN A 355 17.64 -15.12 22.46
N ILE A 356 16.54 -14.88 21.77
CA ILE A 356 15.87 -13.55 21.74
C ILE A 356 15.22 -13.31 23.10
N PHE A 357 15.52 -12.16 23.72
CA PHE A 357 14.88 -11.78 24.99
C PHE A 357 14.61 -10.29 25.07
N ARG A 358 13.52 -9.95 25.74
CA ARG A 358 13.14 -8.55 25.95
C ARG A 358 14.06 -7.91 27.00
N THR A 359 14.70 -6.80 26.63
CA THR A 359 15.56 -6.00 27.52
C THR A 359 14.75 -4.91 28.22
N ASP A 360 13.79 -4.30 27.51
CA ASP A 360 13.00 -3.21 28.05
C ASP A 360 11.63 -3.09 27.36
N SER A 361 10.85 -2.15 27.84
CA SER A 361 9.60 -1.69 27.22
C SER A 361 9.36 -0.22 27.57
N VAL A 362 8.97 0.56 26.56
CA VAL A 362 8.63 1.97 26.70
C VAL A 362 7.12 2.13 26.58
N GLN A 363 6.47 2.77 27.55
CA GLN A 363 5.05 3.07 27.51
C GLN A 363 4.84 4.55 27.18
N VAL A 364 3.96 4.81 26.22
CA VAL A 364 3.51 6.15 25.84
C VAL A 364 1.99 6.24 25.87
N ASP A 365 1.43 7.44 25.97
CA ASP A 365 -0.03 7.63 25.91
C ASP A 365 -0.54 7.41 24.48
N ALA A 366 -0.78 6.15 24.13
CA ALA A 366 -1.33 5.72 22.86
C ALA A 366 -2.16 4.44 23.04
N ARG A 367 -3.16 4.25 22.22
CA ARG A 367 -3.84 2.95 22.09
C ARG A 367 -3.02 1.98 21.24
N THR A 368 -2.37 2.52 20.20
CA THR A 368 -1.62 1.74 19.20
C THR A 368 -0.32 2.46 18.87
N ILE A 369 0.78 1.72 18.88
CA ILE A 369 2.03 2.05 18.23
C ILE A 369 2.07 1.19 16.97
N ASN A 370 1.56 1.72 15.86
CA ASN A 370 1.41 0.96 14.63
C ASN A 370 2.76 0.70 13.98
N ASP A 371 3.56 1.74 13.85
CA ASP A 371 4.85 1.73 13.18
C ASP A 371 5.98 2.14 14.15
N VAL A 372 7.14 1.55 13.98
CA VAL A 372 8.37 1.87 14.68
C VAL A 372 9.52 1.94 13.68
N THR A 373 10.41 2.91 13.85
CA THR A 373 11.57 3.05 12.98
C THR A 373 12.80 3.48 13.77
N VAL A 374 14.01 3.19 13.26
CA VAL A 374 15.27 3.63 13.83
C VAL A 374 16.08 4.35 12.76
N SER A 375 16.70 5.48 13.13
CA SER A 375 17.57 6.22 12.20
C SER A 375 18.73 5.37 11.70
N PRO A 376 19.22 5.58 10.47
CA PRO A 376 20.31 4.79 9.89
C PRO A 376 21.57 4.76 10.78
N SER A 377 21.87 5.85 11.47
CA SER A 377 22.98 5.93 12.44
C SER A 377 22.68 5.30 13.80
N ALA A 378 21.50 4.75 14.01
CA ALA A 378 21.02 4.23 15.30
C ALA A 378 21.05 5.26 16.46
N ARG A 379 21.02 6.56 16.13
CA ARG A 379 21.06 7.63 17.11
C ARG A 379 19.73 7.77 17.84
N TYR A 380 18.62 7.53 17.16
CA TYR A 380 17.29 7.64 17.72
C TYR A 380 16.33 6.61 17.09
N GLY A 381 15.32 6.24 17.86
CA GLY A 381 14.15 5.51 17.40
C GLY A 381 12.92 6.38 17.45
N VAL A 382 11.86 5.95 16.78
CA VAL A 382 10.58 6.66 16.75
C VAL A 382 9.43 5.68 16.95
N LEU A 383 8.43 6.11 17.68
CA LEU A 383 7.16 5.40 17.87
C LEU A 383 6.04 6.23 17.28
N SER A 384 5.23 5.64 16.43
CA SER A 384 3.97 6.23 15.99
C SER A 384 2.97 6.26 17.16
N ARG A 385 2.02 7.22 17.15
CA ARG A 385 1.11 7.42 18.25
C ARG A 385 -0.30 7.63 17.75
N GLU A 386 -1.15 6.63 18.00
CA GLU A 386 -2.57 6.65 17.68
C GLU A 386 -3.44 6.41 18.90
N GLY A 387 -4.56 7.14 18.97
CA GLY A 387 -5.56 6.97 20.01
C GLY A 387 -5.07 7.38 21.40
N ALA A 388 -4.30 8.47 21.49
CA ALA A 388 -3.92 9.09 22.76
C ALA A 388 -5.13 9.47 23.61
N SER A 389 -5.04 9.33 24.93
CA SER A 389 -6.14 9.56 25.87
C SER A 389 -6.66 11.01 25.83
N ASN A 390 -5.74 11.96 25.63
CA ASN A 390 -6.02 13.39 25.48
C ASN A 390 -6.37 13.79 24.03
N ARG A 391 -6.33 12.81 23.07
CA ARG A 391 -6.57 12.97 21.64
C ARG A 391 -5.58 13.88 20.91
N VAL A 392 -4.47 14.16 21.52
CA VAL A 392 -3.32 14.79 20.90
C VAL A 392 -2.36 13.67 20.53
N ASN A 393 -2.53 13.13 19.33
CA ASN A 393 -1.64 12.12 18.78
C ASN A 393 -0.29 12.74 18.35
N GLY A 394 0.49 12.04 17.58
CA GLY A 394 1.78 12.50 17.12
C GLY A 394 2.80 11.36 17.06
N LEU A 395 4.02 11.67 17.38
CA LEU A 395 5.10 10.69 17.50
C LEU A 395 5.92 10.91 18.78
N VAL A 396 6.64 9.87 19.17
CA VAL A 396 7.58 9.89 20.31
C VAL A 396 8.95 9.50 19.81
N ILE A 397 9.94 10.36 20.07
CA ILE A 397 11.35 10.14 19.71
C ILE A 397 12.06 9.54 20.91
N LEU A 398 12.79 8.45 20.67
CA LEU A 398 13.60 7.73 21.66
C LEU A 398 15.08 8.06 21.46
N ASP A 399 15.79 8.33 22.55
CA ASP A 399 17.24 8.33 22.58
C ASP A 399 17.75 6.89 22.72
N LEU A 400 18.53 6.44 21.74
CA LEU A 400 19.13 5.11 21.69
C LEU A 400 20.60 5.08 22.16
N SER A 401 21.07 6.10 22.87
CA SER A 401 22.43 6.10 23.45
C SER A 401 22.68 4.92 24.41
N ASN A 402 21.64 4.42 25.06
CA ASN A 402 21.61 3.14 25.73
C ASN A 402 20.61 2.21 24.98
N PRO A 403 21.07 1.44 23.99
CA PRO A 403 20.19 0.73 23.09
C PRO A 403 19.35 -0.37 23.77
N ALA A 404 19.84 -0.96 24.86
CA ALA A 404 19.09 -1.94 25.65
C ALA A 404 17.95 -1.32 26.46
N HIS A 405 18.02 -0.02 26.79
CA HIS A 405 17.08 0.71 27.62
C HIS A 405 16.85 2.12 27.05
N PRO A 406 16.16 2.24 25.91
CA PRO A 406 15.85 3.53 25.30
C PRO A 406 15.04 4.42 26.23
N THR A 407 15.25 5.72 26.13
CA THR A 407 14.48 6.71 26.91
C THR A 407 13.79 7.70 25.98
N VAL A 408 12.65 8.22 26.39
CA VAL A 408 11.94 9.25 25.63
C VAL A 408 12.79 10.52 25.60
N ALA A 409 13.22 10.94 24.40
CA ALA A 409 13.90 12.19 24.17
C ALA A 409 12.92 13.35 24.05
N SER A 410 11.88 13.19 23.23
CA SER A 410 10.86 14.21 23.02
C SER A 410 9.58 13.61 22.44
N GLU A 411 8.50 14.42 22.46
CA GLU A 411 7.25 14.18 21.75
C GLU A 411 7.03 15.28 20.71
N PHE A 412 6.49 14.94 19.55
CA PHE A 412 6.15 15.91 18.52
C PHE A 412 4.73 15.67 18.01
N ASN A 413 3.91 16.72 17.99
CA ASN A 413 2.49 16.63 17.62
C ASN A 413 2.00 17.76 16.70
N TYR A 414 2.84 18.75 16.36
CA TYR A 414 2.45 19.83 15.47
C TYR A 414 2.12 19.27 14.08
N GLU A 415 0.92 19.54 13.57
CA GLU A 415 0.37 19.01 12.30
C GLU A 415 0.21 17.47 12.27
N LEU A 416 0.27 16.79 13.44
CA LEU A 416 0.19 15.33 13.56
C LEU A 416 -0.97 14.84 14.45
N THR A 417 -1.85 15.74 14.92
CA THR A 417 -2.88 15.42 15.93
C THR A 417 -3.94 14.43 15.45
N GLY A 418 -4.10 14.26 14.13
CA GLY A 418 -4.98 13.24 13.52
C GLY A 418 -4.53 11.79 13.71
N GLY A 419 -3.31 11.58 14.17
CA GLY A 419 -2.66 10.28 14.35
C GLY A 419 -1.56 10.04 13.32
N VAL A 420 -0.48 9.41 13.78
CA VAL A 420 0.64 8.96 12.92
C VAL A 420 0.51 7.46 12.76
N HIS A 421 0.27 7.02 11.53
CA HIS A 421 0.12 5.61 11.22
C HIS A 421 1.46 5.00 10.81
N ASN A 422 2.12 5.56 9.79
CA ASN A 422 3.43 5.15 9.31
C ASN A 422 4.38 6.34 9.28
N MET A 423 5.69 6.07 9.26
CA MET A 423 6.73 7.08 9.22
C MET A 423 8.03 6.51 8.66
N PHE A 424 8.89 7.38 8.16
CA PHE A 424 10.22 7.02 7.69
C PHE A 424 11.28 7.93 8.32
N ALA A 425 12.36 7.35 8.85
CA ALA A 425 13.44 8.07 9.49
C ALA A 425 14.69 8.12 8.61
N THR A 426 15.27 9.31 8.48
CA THR A 426 16.65 9.52 8.04
C THR A 426 17.48 9.99 9.24
N ASP A 427 18.77 10.28 9.08
CA ASP A 427 19.54 10.83 10.20
C ASP A 427 19.13 12.26 10.57
N ASP A 428 18.66 13.06 9.60
CA ASP A 428 18.36 14.47 9.80
C ASP A 428 16.87 14.78 9.85
N TYR A 429 16.02 13.97 9.21
CA TYR A 429 14.60 14.25 9.04
C TYR A 429 13.72 13.03 9.31
N LEU A 430 12.53 13.30 9.83
CA LEU A 430 11.43 12.36 9.90
C LEU A 430 10.34 12.75 8.90
N PHE A 431 9.77 11.74 8.27
CA PHE A 431 8.60 11.86 7.39
C PHE A 431 7.46 11.10 8.06
N ALA A 432 6.46 11.80 8.58
CA ALA A 432 5.38 11.22 9.37
C ALA A 432 4.02 11.35 8.69
N VAL A 433 3.35 10.24 8.46
CA VAL A 433 1.99 10.22 7.88
C VAL A 433 1.00 10.78 8.90
N SER A 434 0.35 11.90 8.57
CA SER A 434 -0.60 12.59 9.43
C SER A 434 -2.04 12.34 9.01
N GLY A 435 -2.80 11.68 9.86
CA GLY A 435 -4.24 11.43 9.67
C GLY A 435 -4.61 10.74 8.36
N GLY A 436 -3.65 10.14 7.67
CA GLY A 436 -3.83 9.56 6.34
C GLY A 436 -4.06 10.58 5.22
N GLN A 437 -3.64 11.84 5.39
CA GLN A 437 -3.89 12.93 4.42
C GLN A 437 -2.63 13.49 3.79
N LYS A 438 -1.57 13.56 4.58
CA LYS A 438 -0.30 14.20 4.23
C LYS A 438 0.82 13.49 4.96
N TYR A 439 2.05 13.72 4.56
CA TYR A 439 3.19 13.51 5.43
C TYR A 439 3.80 14.86 5.82
N VAL A 440 4.22 14.92 7.07
CA VAL A 440 4.89 16.07 7.67
C VAL A 440 6.37 15.78 7.74
N ILE A 441 7.21 16.74 7.36
CA ILE A 441 8.67 16.66 7.41
C ILE A 441 9.16 17.41 8.64
N ILE A 442 9.93 16.73 9.47
CA ILE A 442 10.38 17.19 10.78
C ILE A 442 11.90 17.13 10.83
N ASP A 443 12.55 18.22 11.20
CA ASP A 443 13.99 18.27 11.48
C ASP A 443 14.26 17.63 12.85
N VAL A 444 15.08 16.57 12.87
CA VAL A 444 15.45 15.81 14.07
C VAL A 444 16.96 15.78 14.31
N ARG A 445 17.69 16.73 13.73
CA ARG A 445 19.13 16.88 14.03
C ARG A 445 19.37 17.13 15.51
N ASP A 446 18.44 17.79 16.19
CA ASP A 446 18.31 17.79 17.65
C ASP A 446 17.07 16.99 18.08
N ILE A 447 17.26 15.73 18.49
CA ILE A 447 16.17 14.83 18.88
C ILE A 447 15.40 15.27 20.13
N TYR A 448 15.97 16.19 20.90
CA TYR A 448 15.31 16.74 22.09
C TYR A 448 14.47 17.99 21.78
N ASN A 449 14.69 18.62 20.62
CA ASN A 449 13.97 19.80 20.16
C ASN A 449 13.62 19.68 18.67
N PRO A 450 12.82 18.67 18.26
CA PRO A 450 12.41 18.50 16.86
C PRO A 450 11.60 19.70 16.38
N THR A 451 11.76 20.07 15.10
CA THR A 451 11.08 21.22 14.53
C THR A 451 10.39 20.89 13.20
N TYR A 452 9.21 21.46 12.99
CA TYR A 452 8.50 21.37 11.72
C TYR A 452 9.30 22.04 10.61
N VAL A 453 9.37 21.38 9.46
CA VAL A 453 9.99 21.93 8.24
C VAL A 453 8.94 22.24 7.20
N SER A 454 8.23 21.24 6.74
CA SER A 454 7.24 21.34 5.67
C SER A 454 6.30 20.14 5.69
N GLU A 455 5.39 20.11 4.72
CA GLU A 455 4.51 18.96 4.51
C GLU A 455 4.22 18.77 3.01
N TYR A 456 3.81 17.58 2.64
CA TYR A 456 3.28 17.31 1.31
C TYR A 456 1.93 16.61 1.40
N ARG A 457 0.95 17.16 0.68
CA ARG A 457 -0.39 16.59 0.52
C ARG A 457 -0.67 16.41 -0.98
N HIS A 458 -0.94 15.20 -1.40
CA HIS A 458 -1.42 14.99 -2.75
C HIS A 458 -2.95 15.20 -2.81
N PRO A 459 -3.48 16.00 -3.75
CA PRO A 459 -4.91 16.19 -3.89
C PRO A 459 -5.65 14.87 -4.10
N ASN A 460 -6.79 14.69 -3.44
CA ASN A 460 -7.69 13.56 -3.63
C ASN A 460 -7.11 12.18 -3.31
N ALA A 461 -6.06 12.12 -2.51
CA ALA A 461 -5.40 10.89 -2.14
C ALA A 461 -5.50 10.62 -0.63
N ARG A 462 -5.47 9.33 -0.27
CA ARG A 462 -5.35 8.87 1.09
C ARG A 462 -4.00 8.21 1.28
N LEU A 463 -3.10 8.90 1.95
CA LEU A 463 -1.77 8.42 2.25
C LEU A 463 -1.83 7.33 3.33
N HIS A 464 -1.16 6.21 3.09
CA HIS A 464 -1.01 5.15 4.08
C HIS A 464 0.44 4.97 4.50
N ASP A 465 1.35 4.78 3.55
CA ASP A 465 2.75 4.52 3.79
C ASP A 465 3.68 5.33 2.88
N LEU A 466 4.94 5.49 3.31
CA LEU A 466 5.97 6.14 2.51
C LEU A 466 7.35 5.56 2.79
N TRP A 467 8.19 5.58 1.75
CA TRP A 467 9.61 5.27 1.80
C TRP A 467 10.41 6.42 1.19
N VAL A 468 11.54 6.80 1.79
CA VAL A 468 12.40 7.86 1.25
C VAL A 468 13.76 7.29 0.86
N HIS A 469 14.19 7.54 -0.37
CA HIS A 469 15.49 7.12 -0.88
C HIS A 469 16.09 8.22 -1.75
N ASP A 470 17.32 8.62 -1.48
CA ASP A 470 18.10 9.65 -2.20
C ASP A 470 17.31 10.94 -2.50
N GLY A 471 16.58 11.43 -1.49
CA GLY A 471 15.79 12.66 -1.59
C GLY A 471 14.50 12.54 -2.41
N ILE A 472 14.06 11.33 -2.68
CA ILE A 472 12.76 11.05 -3.30
C ILE A 472 11.89 10.29 -2.31
N ALA A 473 10.69 10.81 -2.05
CA ALA A 473 9.64 10.14 -1.30
C ALA A 473 8.73 9.37 -2.25
N TYR A 474 8.61 8.08 -2.03
CA TYR A 474 7.66 7.18 -2.66
C TYR A 474 6.55 6.93 -1.65
N SER A 475 5.31 7.15 -2.03
CA SER A 475 4.20 6.99 -1.10
C SER A 475 3.06 6.19 -1.69
N ALA A 476 2.49 5.30 -0.88
CA ALA A 476 1.31 4.51 -1.20
C ALA A 476 0.05 5.29 -0.80
N GLN A 477 -0.79 5.61 -1.80
CA GLN A 477 -1.94 6.48 -1.60
C GLN A 477 -3.22 5.87 -2.19
N GLY A 478 -4.12 5.46 -1.32
CA GLY A 478 -5.42 4.94 -1.72
C GLY A 478 -6.21 5.95 -2.56
N GLY A 479 -6.82 5.46 -3.65
CA GLY A 479 -7.55 6.27 -4.62
C GLY A 479 -6.68 6.82 -5.75
N VAL A 480 -5.36 6.95 -5.57
CA VAL A 480 -4.41 7.42 -6.59
C VAL A 480 -3.43 6.32 -7.00
N GLY A 481 -2.90 5.59 -6.04
CA GLY A 481 -1.87 4.56 -6.24
C GLY A 481 -0.52 4.99 -5.63
N ILE A 482 0.55 5.04 -6.42
CA ILE A 482 1.85 5.51 -5.96
C ILE A 482 2.01 6.99 -6.32
N VAL A 483 2.48 7.78 -5.37
CA VAL A 483 2.84 9.19 -5.59
C VAL A 483 4.33 9.36 -5.30
N VAL A 484 5.07 9.92 -6.26
CA VAL A 484 6.53 10.09 -6.19
C VAL A 484 6.87 11.57 -6.16
N VAL A 485 7.61 12.00 -5.14
CA VAL A 485 7.86 13.41 -4.82
C VAL A 485 9.35 13.64 -4.56
N ASP A 486 9.93 14.65 -5.19
CA ASP A 486 11.25 15.15 -4.84
C ASP A 486 11.14 15.96 -3.54
N VAL A 487 11.75 15.47 -2.48
CA VAL A 487 11.79 16.10 -1.15
C VAL A 487 13.16 16.72 -0.82
N GLY A 488 14.01 16.85 -1.84
CA GLY A 488 15.33 17.47 -1.76
C GLY A 488 16.45 16.54 -2.23
N ASN A 489 17.30 17.06 -3.11
CA ASN A 489 18.40 16.34 -3.75
C ASN A 489 18.00 15.25 -4.76
N GLY A 490 16.72 15.02 -5.02
CA GLY A 490 16.24 14.06 -6.01
C GLY A 490 16.45 14.49 -7.48
N GLY A 491 16.84 15.74 -7.71
CA GLY A 491 17.18 16.26 -9.04
C GLY A 491 15.98 16.74 -9.88
N TRP A 492 14.77 16.77 -9.30
CA TRP A 492 13.53 17.19 -9.98
C TRP A 492 13.09 18.60 -9.56
N GLY A 493 13.89 19.28 -8.75
CA GLY A 493 13.71 20.67 -8.34
C GLY A 493 12.84 20.84 -7.10
N GLY A 494 12.58 19.79 -6.35
CA GLY A 494 12.04 19.85 -4.99
C GLY A 494 13.14 20.14 -3.96
N THR A 495 12.72 20.61 -2.80
CA THR A 495 13.57 20.78 -1.61
C THR A 495 12.85 20.23 -0.39
N ILE A 496 13.57 20.11 0.72
CA ILE A 496 12.96 19.63 1.97
C ILE A 496 11.89 20.61 2.49
N GLU A 497 12.03 21.91 2.18
CA GLU A 497 11.07 22.96 2.52
C GLU A 497 9.93 23.11 1.51
N GLU A 498 10.17 22.69 0.25
CA GLU A 498 9.21 22.80 -0.85
C GLU A 498 9.23 21.52 -1.70
N PRO A 499 8.59 20.43 -1.22
CA PRO A 499 8.48 19.16 -1.94
C PRO A 499 7.77 19.33 -3.29
N LYS A 500 8.23 18.58 -4.33
CA LYS A 500 7.70 18.70 -5.68
C LYS A 500 7.31 17.35 -6.27
N LEU A 501 6.07 17.25 -6.75
CA LEU A 501 5.57 16.07 -7.45
C LEU A 501 6.42 15.75 -8.69
N ILE A 502 6.85 14.50 -8.81
CA ILE A 502 7.50 13.94 -9.99
C ILE A 502 6.47 13.27 -10.88
N ASN A 503 5.79 12.26 -10.35
CA ASN A 503 4.78 11.49 -11.09
C ASN A 503 3.83 10.73 -10.15
N THR A 504 2.76 10.19 -10.73
CA THR A 504 1.83 9.27 -10.08
C THR A 504 1.68 8.00 -10.90
N VAL A 505 1.54 6.84 -10.23
CA VAL A 505 1.28 5.56 -10.87
C VAL A 505 -0.06 5.03 -10.39
N PRO A 506 -1.09 4.98 -11.26
CA PRO A 506 -2.41 4.52 -10.85
C PRO A 506 -2.42 3.05 -10.41
N LEU A 507 -2.91 2.80 -9.20
CA LEU A 507 -3.22 1.47 -8.65
C LEU A 507 -4.63 1.47 -8.08
N ASN A 508 -5.21 0.28 -7.90
CA ASN A 508 -6.56 0.16 -7.33
C ASN A 508 -6.59 0.51 -5.83
N SER A 509 -5.52 0.20 -5.13
CA SER A 509 -5.29 0.53 -3.73
C SER A 509 -3.81 0.79 -3.53
N GLY A 510 -3.44 1.56 -2.54
CA GLY A 510 -2.05 1.79 -2.15
C GLY A 510 -1.98 1.73 -0.63
N HIS A 511 -1.33 0.69 -0.11
CA HIS A 511 -1.12 0.46 1.31
C HIS A 511 0.36 0.64 1.65
N GLU A 512 1.21 -0.18 1.05
CA GLU A 512 2.64 -0.28 1.28
C GLU A 512 3.42 0.06 0.02
N ILE A 513 4.66 0.56 0.16
CA ILE A 513 5.54 0.90 -0.96
C ILE A 513 7.01 0.65 -0.63
N PHE A 514 7.72 -0.02 -1.52
CA PHE A 514 9.17 -0.19 -1.44
C PHE A 514 9.83 0.09 -2.80
N PRO A 515 10.72 1.09 -2.92
CA PRO A 515 11.53 1.31 -4.13
C PRO A 515 12.74 0.38 -4.14
N TYR A 516 12.91 -0.40 -5.20
CA TYR A 516 14.03 -1.31 -5.36
C TYR A 516 14.88 -0.95 -6.58
N PHE A 517 16.15 -0.68 -6.35
CA PHE A 517 17.15 -0.36 -7.37
C PHE A 517 17.94 -1.64 -7.69
N GLN A 518 17.51 -2.36 -8.71
CA GLN A 518 18.06 -3.65 -9.09
C GLN A 518 19.39 -3.50 -9.80
N GLU A 519 20.50 -3.76 -9.12
CA GLU A 519 21.85 -3.61 -9.68
C GLU A 519 22.11 -4.57 -10.85
N SER A 520 21.59 -5.79 -10.78
CA SER A 520 21.82 -6.85 -11.77
C SER A 520 21.29 -6.51 -13.17
N THR A 521 20.23 -5.70 -13.28
CA THR A 521 19.61 -5.31 -14.54
C THR A 521 19.69 -3.82 -14.82
N GLY A 522 20.04 -2.99 -13.84
CA GLY A 522 19.96 -1.54 -13.90
C GLY A 522 18.53 -0.99 -13.89
N ARG A 523 17.53 -1.81 -13.52
CA ARG A 523 16.13 -1.40 -13.44
C ARG A 523 15.78 -0.84 -12.06
N VAL A 524 14.80 0.04 -12.05
CA VAL A 524 14.16 0.50 -10.83
C VAL A 524 12.74 -0.07 -10.79
N TYR A 525 12.43 -0.83 -9.75
CA TYR A 525 11.09 -1.35 -9.51
C TYR A 525 10.46 -0.68 -8.28
N LEU A 526 9.17 -0.40 -8.36
CA LEU A 526 8.35 -0.05 -7.20
C LEU A 526 7.47 -1.25 -6.86
N PHE A 527 7.66 -1.79 -5.67
CA PHE A 527 6.80 -2.84 -5.11
C PHE A 527 5.76 -2.16 -4.25
N ALA A 528 4.48 -2.31 -4.58
CA ALA A 528 3.39 -1.66 -3.87
C ALA A 528 2.30 -2.67 -3.51
N GLY A 529 1.97 -2.76 -2.23
CA GLY A 529 0.97 -3.67 -1.70
C GLY A 529 -0.44 -3.06 -1.68
N ASP A 530 -1.44 -3.87 -1.98
CA ASP A 530 -2.82 -3.60 -1.59
C ASP A 530 -3.07 -4.11 -0.18
N GLU A 531 -4.04 -3.53 0.56
CA GLU A 531 -4.49 -4.08 1.82
C GLU A 531 -6.00 -4.19 1.86
N PHE A 532 -6.50 -5.39 2.15
CA PHE A 532 -7.90 -5.66 2.42
C PHE A 532 -8.03 -6.55 3.65
N MET A 533 -8.13 -5.94 4.82
CA MET A 533 -8.39 -6.67 6.06
C MET A 533 -9.87 -7.06 6.13
N ASN A 534 -10.15 -8.23 6.70
CA ASN A 534 -11.51 -8.74 6.93
C ASN A 534 -12.31 -8.83 5.64
N ARG A 535 -11.81 -9.61 4.70
CA ARG A 535 -12.36 -9.83 3.36
C ARG A 535 -13.88 -9.97 3.39
N ALA A 536 -14.59 -9.11 2.68
CA ALA A 536 -16.04 -9.21 2.49
C ALA A 536 -16.37 -10.53 1.76
N GLY A 537 -17.36 -11.27 2.26
CA GLY A 537 -17.88 -12.50 1.63
C GLY A 537 -17.71 -13.78 2.43
N ARG A 538 -16.96 -13.78 3.54
CA ARG A 538 -17.04 -14.88 4.50
C ARG A 538 -18.23 -14.64 5.42
N THR A 539 -19.21 -15.52 5.34
CA THR A 539 -20.36 -15.53 6.26
C THR A 539 -20.09 -16.50 7.41
N TRP A 540 -20.29 -16.03 8.63
CA TRP A 540 -20.25 -16.83 9.83
C TRP A 540 -21.67 -16.88 10.37
N GLU A 541 -22.28 -18.03 10.27
CA GLU A 541 -23.67 -18.20 10.68
C GLU A 541 -23.81 -18.04 12.20
N GLY A 542 -24.68 -17.12 12.62
CA GLY A 542 -25.08 -16.96 14.01
C GLY A 542 -24.15 -16.15 14.93
N THR A 543 -23.09 -15.52 14.44
CA THR A 543 -22.15 -14.74 15.26
C THR A 543 -21.79 -13.42 14.60
N ASP A 544 -21.82 -12.32 15.36
CA ASP A 544 -21.16 -11.08 14.91
C ASP A 544 -19.64 -11.27 15.03
N TYR A 545 -19.06 -11.85 14.01
CA TYR A 545 -17.63 -12.16 13.98
C TYR A 545 -16.74 -10.91 14.08
N ARG A 546 -17.25 -9.74 13.68
CA ARG A 546 -16.50 -8.47 13.74
C ARG A 546 -16.17 -8.07 15.16
N ALA A 547 -17.03 -8.41 16.11
CA ALA A 547 -16.82 -8.10 17.53
C ALA A 547 -15.73 -8.98 18.17
N THR A 548 -15.41 -10.14 17.58
CA THR A 548 -14.46 -11.11 18.15
C THR A 548 -13.20 -11.30 17.28
N LEU A 549 -13.16 -10.66 16.11
CA LEU A 549 -12.05 -10.78 15.17
C LEU A 549 -10.79 -10.11 15.73
N GLY A 550 -9.66 -10.84 15.75
CA GLY A 550 -8.38 -10.33 16.26
C GLY A 550 -8.39 -9.98 17.75
N THR A 551 -9.22 -10.62 18.56
CA THR A 551 -9.26 -10.48 20.03
C THR A 551 -8.83 -11.74 20.74
N PRO A 552 -8.38 -11.71 22.02
CA PRO A 552 -8.03 -12.91 22.77
C PRO A 552 -9.16 -13.94 22.78
N GLY A 553 -8.87 -15.16 22.34
CA GLY A 553 -9.88 -16.23 22.21
C GLY A 553 -10.92 -16.01 21.12
N GLY A 554 -10.74 -15.01 20.25
CA GLY A 554 -11.63 -14.69 19.14
C GLY A 554 -11.32 -15.48 17.86
N ILE A 555 -11.83 -14.97 16.74
CA ILE A 555 -11.69 -15.56 15.41
C ILE A 555 -10.46 -14.97 14.72
N ALA A 556 -9.70 -15.80 14.01
CA ALA A 556 -8.56 -15.37 13.21
C ALA A 556 -8.98 -14.33 12.14
N GLN A 557 -8.17 -13.32 11.96
CA GLN A 557 -8.35 -12.35 10.88
C GLN A 557 -8.09 -12.99 9.53
N THR A 558 -8.72 -12.46 8.50
CA THR A 558 -8.47 -12.82 7.10
C THR A 558 -8.14 -11.58 6.30
N SER A 559 -7.36 -11.76 5.25
CA SER A 559 -6.86 -10.66 4.44
C SER A 559 -7.07 -10.91 2.95
N GLY A 560 -6.79 -9.91 2.13
CA GLY A 560 -6.78 -9.96 0.68
C GLY A 560 -5.88 -8.85 0.14
N GLY A 561 -5.66 -8.83 -1.17
CA GLY A 561 -4.74 -7.92 -1.84
C GLY A 561 -3.51 -8.64 -2.38
N TYR A 562 -2.70 -7.92 -3.15
CA TYR A 562 -1.47 -8.45 -3.74
C TYR A 562 -0.45 -7.34 -3.96
N THR A 563 0.80 -7.73 -4.21
CA THR A 563 1.88 -6.80 -4.51
C THR A 563 1.93 -6.51 -5.99
N HIS A 564 1.78 -5.25 -6.35
CA HIS A 564 2.05 -4.72 -7.69
C HIS A 564 3.54 -4.51 -7.87
N ILE A 565 4.05 -4.78 -9.06
CA ILE A 565 5.45 -4.50 -9.43
C ILE A 565 5.43 -3.58 -10.64
N VAL A 566 5.94 -2.36 -10.42
CA VAL A 566 5.99 -1.30 -11.42
C VAL A 566 7.43 -1.08 -11.85
N ASP A 567 7.72 -1.19 -13.14
CA ASP A 567 8.98 -0.73 -13.72
C ASP A 567 8.96 0.81 -13.74
N PHE A 568 9.80 1.42 -12.95
CA PHE A 568 9.97 2.85 -12.77
C PHE A 568 11.34 3.34 -13.29
N THR A 569 12.01 2.53 -14.11
CA THR A 569 13.32 2.86 -14.72
C THR A 569 13.27 4.15 -15.51
N ASP A 570 12.14 4.42 -16.19
CA ASP A 570 11.79 5.75 -16.71
C ASP A 570 10.68 6.35 -15.83
N PRO A 571 11.02 7.30 -14.93
CA PRO A 571 10.04 7.91 -14.03
C PRO A 571 8.89 8.65 -14.73
N MET A 572 9.06 9.05 -15.99
CA MET A 572 8.01 9.73 -16.76
C MET A 572 7.07 8.76 -17.47
N ASN A 573 7.48 7.49 -17.64
CA ASN A 573 6.71 6.45 -18.31
C ASN A 573 6.67 5.16 -17.48
N PRO A 574 6.20 5.20 -16.21
CA PRO A 574 6.15 4.02 -15.35
C PRO A 574 5.20 2.97 -15.93
N ARG A 575 5.52 1.69 -15.72
CA ARG A 575 4.71 0.57 -16.24
C ARG A 575 4.52 -0.50 -15.18
N LYS A 576 3.29 -0.88 -14.90
CA LYS A 576 2.98 -2.07 -14.12
C LYS A 576 3.32 -3.30 -14.98
N VAL A 577 4.37 -4.03 -14.60
CA VAL A 577 4.92 -5.13 -15.40
C VAL A 577 4.64 -6.50 -14.80
N ALA A 578 4.54 -6.58 -13.47
CA ALA A 578 4.34 -7.85 -12.78
C ALA A 578 3.50 -7.67 -11.51
N ARG A 579 3.19 -8.78 -10.87
CA ARG A 579 2.57 -8.84 -9.55
C ARG A 579 2.99 -10.12 -8.83
N TYR A 580 2.94 -10.09 -7.49
CA TYR A 580 2.97 -11.28 -6.67
C TYR A 580 1.59 -11.44 -6.01
N HIS A 581 0.81 -12.42 -6.47
CA HIS A 581 -0.60 -12.59 -6.11
C HIS A 581 -0.91 -14.02 -5.71
N LEU A 582 -1.37 -14.17 -4.48
CA LEU A 582 -1.92 -15.41 -3.92
C LEU A 582 -3.40 -15.18 -3.60
N GLU A 583 -4.30 -15.94 -4.20
CA GLU A 583 -5.74 -15.65 -4.19
C GLU A 583 -6.39 -15.63 -2.80
N ASP A 584 -5.90 -16.47 -1.88
CA ASP A 584 -6.53 -16.68 -0.57
C ASP A 584 -5.97 -15.81 0.56
N TYR A 585 -4.93 -15.00 0.27
CA TYR A 585 -4.19 -14.24 1.28
C TYR A 585 -4.06 -12.77 0.89
N GLY A 586 -3.61 -11.94 1.83
CA GLY A 586 -3.37 -10.53 1.63
C GLY A 586 -1.97 -10.10 2.05
N THR A 587 -1.45 -9.10 1.37
CA THR A 587 -0.12 -8.54 1.59
C THR A 587 -0.12 -7.48 2.69
N HIS A 588 1.02 -7.32 3.34
CA HIS A 588 1.41 -6.25 4.24
C HIS A 588 2.84 -5.81 3.88
N ASP A 589 3.70 -5.49 4.85
CA ASP A 589 5.01 -4.86 4.63
C ASP A 589 5.91 -5.61 3.64
N ILE A 590 6.69 -4.82 2.90
CA ILE A 590 7.51 -5.23 1.77
C ILE A 590 8.93 -4.71 1.95
N ILE A 591 9.91 -5.62 1.93
CA ILE A 591 11.33 -5.28 1.82
C ILE A 591 11.93 -6.07 0.65
N VAL A 592 12.75 -5.42 -0.17
CA VAL A 592 13.50 -6.10 -1.23
C VAL A 592 14.99 -5.82 -1.06
N GLU A 593 15.77 -6.87 -0.92
CA GLU A 593 17.22 -6.80 -0.77
C GLU A 593 17.90 -7.93 -1.55
N ASN A 594 18.95 -7.63 -2.30
CA ASN A 594 19.76 -8.62 -3.03
C ASN A 594 18.92 -9.54 -3.96
N ASP A 595 18.00 -8.96 -4.72
CA ASP A 595 17.07 -9.68 -5.60
C ASP A 595 16.14 -10.67 -4.87
N ILE A 596 15.91 -10.47 -3.58
CA ILE A 596 14.98 -11.25 -2.77
C ILE A 596 13.91 -10.32 -2.17
N LEU A 597 12.65 -10.64 -2.44
CA LEU A 597 11.50 -10.02 -1.79
C LEU A 597 11.22 -10.74 -0.47
N TYR A 598 11.24 -10.00 0.63
CA TYR A 598 10.79 -10.41 1.94
C TYR A 598 9.44 -9.75 2.18
N GLN A 599 8.41 -10.54 2.35
CA GLN A 599 7.07 -10.00 2.45
C GLN A 599 6.28 -10.60 3.61
N ALA A 600 5.69 -9.73 4.40
CA ALA A 600 4.60 -10.07 5.29
C ALA A 600 3.34 -10.30 4.45
N TYR A 601 2.73 -11.44 4.60
CA TYR A 601 1.54 -11.82 3.83
C TYR A 601 0.38 -12.20 4.76
N TYR A 602 0.24 -11.48 5.85
CA TYR A 602 -0.78 -11.67 6.89
C TYR A 602 -0.98 -13.15 7.26
N ASP A 603 -2.20 -13.68 7.07
CA ASP A 603 -2.55 -15.09 7.29
C ASP A 603 -1.90 -16.04 6.27
N GLY A 604 -1.30 -15.52 5.21
CA GLY A 604 -0.40 -16.22 4.30
C GLY A 604 1.01 -16.47 4.88
N GLY A 605 1.37 -15.80 5.98
CA GLY A 605 2.65 -15.93 6.68
C GLY A 605 3.79 -15.11 6.08
N VAL A 606 5.03 -15.51 6.35
CA VAL A 606 6.24 -14.97 5.73
C VAL A 606 6.39 -15.57 4.34
N ARG A 607 6.64 -14.72 3.34
CA ARG A 607 6.92 -15.09 1.95
C ARG A 607 8.28 -14.56 1.54
N ILE A 608 9.15 -15.44 1.07
CA ILE A 608 10.46 -15.08 0.54
C ILE A 608 10.48 -15.46 -0.93
N VAL A 609 10.72 -14.49 -1.82
CA VAL A 609 10.50 -14.65 -3.27
C VAL A 609 11.71 -14.15 -4.05
N ASP A 610 12.16 -14.94 -5.02
CA ASP A 610 13.18 -14.55 -6.00
C ASP A 610 12.61 -13.51 -6.96
N VAL A 611 13.17 -12.30 -6.92
CA VAL A 611 12.85 -11.21 -7.84
C VAL A 611 14.02 -10.84 -8.73
N SER A 612 14.96 -11.77 -8.91
CA SER A 612 16.11 -11.60 -9.80
C SER A 612 15.70 -11.50 -11.27
N GLY A 613 16.50 -10.78 -12.04
CA GLY A 613 16.27 -10.58 -13.46
C GLY A 613 15.12 -9.63 -13.76
N GLU A 614 14.68 -9.60 -15.02
CA GLU A 614 13.50 -8.84 -15.42
C GLU A 614 12.23 -9.54 -14.95
N LEU A 615 11.22 -8.76 -14.54
CA LEU A 615 9.96 -9.28 -13.97
C LEU A 615 8.80 -9.06 -14.95
N LEU A 616 7.94 -10.09 -15.10
CA LEU A 616 6.77 -10.03 -15.97
C LEU A 616 5.68 -11.00 -15.49
N GLY A 617 4.43 -10.52 -15.43
CA GLY A 617 3.26 -11.35 -15.10
C GLY A 617 3.07 -11.64 -13.63
N ASN A 618 2.38 -12.75 -13.30
CA ASN A 618 2.21 -13.18 -11.91
C ASN A 618 3.40 -14.06 -11.47
N ILE A 619 4.34 -13.47 -10.74
CA ILE A 619 5.57 -14.16 -10.34
C ILE A 619 5.33 -15.31 -9.33
N ALA A 620 4.17 -15.34 -8.66
CA ALA A 620 3.78 -16.46 -7.81
C ALA A 620 3.57 -17.78 -8.59
N GLU A 621 3.17 -17.68 -9.88
CA GLU A 621 2.96 -18.83 -10.75
C GLU A 621 4.25 -19.35 -11.37
N GLN A 622 5.37 -18.67 -11.20
CA GLN A 622 6.64 -18.92 -11.90
C GLN A 622 7.64 -19.74 -11.07
N GLY A 623 7.21 -20.28 -9.92
CA GLY A 623 8.10 -21.06 -9.05
C GLY A 623 9.19 -20.23 -8.37
N ARG A 624 8.96 -18.92 -8.19
CA ARG A 624 9.91 -17.98 -7.59
C ARG A 624 9.88 -17.95 -6.06
N GLU A 625 8.98 -18.68 -5.39
CA GLU A 625 9.00 -18.76 -3.93
C GLU A 625 10.25 -19.51 -3.46
N ILE A 626 11.08 -18.81 -2.68
CA ILE A 626 12.28 -19.37 -2.02
C ILE A 626 11.87 -20.09 -0.75
N ALA A 627 10.98 -19.49 0.04
CA ALA A 627 10.50 -20.09 1.28
C ALA A 627 9.15 -19.53 1.72
N VAL A 628 8.43 -20.32 2.49
CA VAL A 628 7.16 -19.94 3.13
C VAL A 628 7.19 -20.39 4.58
N PHE A 629 6.73 -19.53 5.50
CA PHE A 629 6.56 -19.90 6.89
C PHE A 629 5.31 -19.24 7.49
N LYS A 630 4.50 -20.04 8.22
CA LYS A 630 3.34 -19.56 8.97
C LYS A 630 3.56 -19.79 10.47
N PRO A 631 3.61 -18.72 11.29
CA PRO A 631 3.89 -18.81 12.72
C PRO A 631 2.66 -19.25 13.53
N TYR A 632 2.34 -20.52 13.52
CA TYR A 632 1.27 -21.08 14.37
C TYR A 632 1.73 -21.14 15.83
N ASP A 633 0.95 -20.54 16.72
CA ASP A 633 1.20 -20.55 18.15
C ASP A 633 -0.11 -20.86 18.92
N PRO A 634 -0.17 -22.00 19.64
CA PRO A 634 -1.35 -22.32 20.43
C PRO A 634 -1.57 -21.38 21.64
N ASP A 635 -0.50 -20.69 22.09
CA ASP A 635 -0.53 -19.76 23.21
C ASP A 635 -0.59 -18.29 22.74
N GLY A 636 -0.80 -18.06 21.45
CA GLY A 636 -0.88 -16.74 20.85
C GLY A 636 -2.05 -15.89 21.37
N PHE A 637 -1.99 -14.59 21.17
CA PHE A 637 -3.06 -13.61 21.50
C PHE A 637 -4.40 -14.06 20.92
N THR A 638 -4.40 -14.46 19.65
CA THR A 638 -5.40 -15.36 19.06
C THR A 638 -4.71 -16.67 18.71
N ALA A 639 -5.12 -17.76 19.35
CA ALA A 639 -4.43 -19.04 19.25
C ALA A 639 -4.45 -19.61 17.82
N ASN A 640 -3.29 -20.09 17.37
CA ASN A 640 -3.10 -20.72 16.04
C ASN A 640 -3.58 -19.89 14.86
N ALA A 641 -3.52 -18.58 14.99
CA ALA A 641 -3.94 -17.62 13.98
C ALA A 641 -2.74 -16.78 13.49
N PRO A 642 -1.90 -17.30 12.58
CA PRO A 642 -0.79 -16.53 12.03
C PRO A 642 -1.31 -15.28 11.33
N PHE A 643 -0.65 -14.16 11.59
CA PHE A 643 -0.98 -12.87 10.97
C PHE A 643 0.27 -11.99 10.97
N VAL A 644 1.13 -12.21 9.98
CA VAL A 644 2.46 -11.59 9.89
C VAL A 644 2.32 -10.13 9.46
N MET A 645 2.91 -9.22 10.23
CA MET A 645 2.81 -7.77 10.04
C MET A 645 4.02 -7.21 9.29
N ASN A 646 5.24 -7.58 9.70
CA ASN A 646 6.46 -7.10 9.07
C ASN A 646 7.50 -8.21 8.96
N VAL A 647 8.35 -8.17 7.92
CA VAL A 647 9.46 -9.12 7.68
C VAL A 647 10.69 -8.35 7.25
N MET A 648 11.76 -8.36 8.04
CA MET A 648 12.99 -7.64 7.77
C MET A 648 14.22 -8.57 7.72
N PRO A 649 14.99 -8.57 6.62
CA PRO A 649 16.31 -9.19 6.59
C PRO A 649 17.28 -8.35 7.43
N TYR A 650 18.09 -9.01 8.24
CA TYR A 650 19.11 -8.34 9.05
C TYR A 650 20.28 -9.26 9.36
N LYS A 651 21.49 -8.89 8.93
CA LYS A 651 22.75 -9.63 9.17
C LYS A 651 22.66 -11.14 8.87
N GLY A 652 22.02 -11.52 7.74
CA GLY A 652 21.86 -12.90 7.30
C GLY A 652 20.76 -13.69 8.03
N HIS A 653 20.02 -13.05 8.89
CA HIS A 653 18.81 -13.55 9.52
C HIS A 653 17.56 -12.85 8.96
N ILE A 654 16.41 -13.42 9.25
CA ILE A 654 15.10 -12.88 8.91
C ILE A 654 14.36 -12.69 10.22
N PHE A 655 14.06 -11.44 10.58
CA PHE A 655 13.22 -11.13 11.73
C PHE A 655 11.84 -10.73 11.24
N PHE A 656 10.80 -11.17 11.94
CA PHE A 656 9.43 -10.81 11.58
C PHE A 656 8.54 -10.73 12.83
N THR A 657 7.53 -9.90 12.76
CA THR A 657 6.47 -9.83 13.75
C THR A 657 5.23 -10.56 13.26
N ASP A 658 4.66 -11.35 14.15
CA ASP A 658 3.33 -11.92 13.98
C ASP A 658 2.40 -11.29 15.01
N PHE A 659 1.30 -10.72 14.54
CA PHE A 659 0.30 -10.00 15.33
C PHE A 659 -0.08 -10.75 16.62
N ASN A 660 -0.17 -12.08 16.55
CA ASN A 660 -0.69 -12.91 17.62
C ASN A 660 0.39 -13.57 18.49
N SER A 661 1.66 -13.54 18.08
CA SER A 661 2.70 -14.35 18.76
C SER A 661 4.03 -13.63 19.00
N GLY A 662 4.20 -12.40 18.50
CA GLY A 662 5.34 -11.54 18.79
C GLY A 662 6.46 -11.62 17.77
N LEU A 663 7.70 -11.41 18.22
CA LEU A 663 8.92 -11.38 17.40
C LEU A 663 9.46 -12.79 17.16
N TRP A 664 9.83 -13.07 15.92
CA TRP A 664 10.46 -14.32 15.49
C TRP A 664 11.78 -14.03 14.78
N GLY A 665 12.76 -14.90 15.00
CA GLY A 665 14.00 -14.95 14.25
C GLY A 665 14.10 -16.23 13.44
N ALA A 666 14.62 -16.14 12.23
CA ALA A 666 14.75 -17.25 11.30
C ALA A 666 15.95 -17.07 10.36
N ARG A 667 16.24 -18.09 9.58
CA ARG A 667 17.20 -18.03 8.47
C ARG A 667 16.81 -18.98 7.35
N LEU A 668 17.31 -18.71 6.16
CA LEU A 668 17.31 -19.66 5.07
C LEU A 668 18.51 -20.59 5.21
N GLU A 669 18.27 -21.91 5.12
CA GLU A 669 19.36 -22.87 5.09
C GLU A 669 20.02 -22.86 3.71
N PRO A 670 21.38 -22.93 3.64
CA PRO A 670 22.07 -23.07 2.37
C PRO A 670 21.50 -24.26 1.58
N ARG A 671 21.33 -24.11 0.28
CA ARG A 671 20.94 -25.23 -0.60
C ARG A 671 22.01 -26.31 -0.52
N THR A 672 21.66 -27.46 0.01
CA THR A 672 22.49 -28.64 -0.14
C THR A 672 22.21 -29.22 -1.52
N ASN A 673 23.23 -29.27 -2.39
CA ASN A 673 23.13 -30.01 -3.63
C ASN A 673 22.87 -31.48 -3.28
N VAL A 674 21.61 -31.88 -3.22
CA VAL A 674 21.25 -33.29 -3.17
C VAL A 674 21.45 -33.80 -4.59
N VAL A 675 22.58 -34.41 -4.82
CA VAL A 675 22.81 -35.21 -6.05
C VAL A 675 21.97 -36.45 -5.88
N PHE A 676 20.83 -36.53 -6.56
CA PHE A 676 20.05 -37.78 -6.71
C PHE A 676 20.67 -38.68 -7.75
#